data_c672176ee471edb5c0065f5c07a93b1e
#
_entry.id   c672176ee471edb5c0065f5c07a93b1e
#
_cell.length_a   1.000
_cell.length_b   1.000
_cell.length_c   1.000
_cell.angle_alpha   90.00
_cell.angle_beta   90.00
_cell.angle_gamma   90.00
#
_symmetry.space_group_name_H-M   'P 1'
#
loop_
_entity.id
_entity.type
_entity.pdbx_description
1 polymer ?
#
loop_
_entity_poly.entity_id
_entity_poly.type
_entity_poly.pdbx_seq_one_letter_code
_entity_poly.pdbx_strand_id
1 'polypeptide(L)'
;MAAAPKKKKTSQPAKKNTRTPPPPAPTYGREIAGGVCLLLALCAVVSYFQEEALFITFFGGLLKGLLGYGYWLSAPALLLTGLLLLTHRDRPATLRSVCTLLVPVLTGCGLHLLLCARSYEPGLTGLRELWLSGRSLQSGGALSGGLAVGFSAVFGKVLSLILFLLMLLAALCLALHFSPKDAVRRAQERREAEWEDIPEEAPPVREKERPAEKRPRRRAAIDIPLDDEPPAKQPQPRPEEPAFAPKEKKPFFSRKSSTVRTPDQVLRGEPAEEAAPVAPAAPVTSPPAASAAPAPVAKPREADKPSVTAQEVQDATEEVTAAVEQELAQPEEAYQYPPITLLDENTADNYTEVGAELRSNSQRLAQTLQSFGVDARPGAVVHGPSVTRYEFTLEQGVKLSKITNLADDIALALGASGVRIAPIPNKISVVGIEVPNRAVTPVRIRDVVESRTFTEHKSPVAFAVGKDIGGSCIVGDIGKLPHVLIAGTTGSGKSVCTNSLIVSILYKSTPEEVRFIMVDPKMVELAPYNGIPHLLIPVVTDPKKAAGALQWAVFEMMKRYKLFSEHGVKDLAGYNALARQDEELKTMPTVVVVIDELADLMLVAAKEVEESICRVAQMGRAAGMHLVIATQRPSSDVITGLMKANIPSRIAFAVASSLESRIILDTTGAEKLVGKGDMLYAPLGAGKPTRVQGCFITPEEIERVVGFVKTTGEAEYSREVMDKIEQAVKEKEKGGGGKTSAEPAEAQEDGDELLPAAVEVVLETGQASVSMLQRRLKLGYSRAARLVDQMEERGIVGPFEGSKPRQLLIDKAKWQELQMSKQPQPEPEIDRSGSIRDVFESRDALE
;
A
#
# COMPACT_ATOMS: atom_id res chain seq x y z
N MET A 1 -7.62 -35.17 -77.19
CA MET A 1 -6.67 -35.68 -76.22
C MET A 1 -6.31 -34.49 -75.32
N ALA A 2 -6.93 -34.36 -74.16
CA ALA A 2 -6.76 -33.23 -73.21
C ALA A 2 -5.99 -33.71 -72.01
N ALA A 3 -4.84 -33.11 -71.69
CA ALA A 3 -3.98 -33.43 -70.58
C ALA A 3 -4.55 -32.87 -69.25
N ALA A 4 -4.62 -33.72 -68.21
CA ALA A 4 -5.06 -33.41 -66.87
C ALA A 4 -4.01 -32.58 -66.09
N PRO A 5 -4.42 -31.66 -65.20
CA PRO A 5 -3.51 -30.81 -64.42
C PRO A 5 -2.97 -31.57 -63.18
N LYS A 6 -1.65 -31.46 -62.96
CA LYS A 6 -0.90 -32.00 -61.82
C LYS A 6 -1.34 -31.32 -60.50
N LYS A 7 -1.76 -32.10 -59.51
CA LYS A 7 -2.01 -31.67 -58.11
C LYS A 7 -0.71 -31.18 -57.45
N LYS A 8 -0.67 -29.92 -57.01
CA LYS A 8 0.35 -29.37 -56.11
C LYS A 8 0.21 -30.02 -54.72
N LYS A 9 1.27 -30.67 -54.24
CA LYS A 9 1.39 -31.10 -52.83
C LYS A 9 1.57 -29.86 -51.95
N THR A 10 0.63 -29.63 -51.08
CA THR A 10 0.75 -28.71 -49.95
C THR A 10 1.70 -29.26 -48.90
N SER A 11 2.85 -28.62 -48.76
CA SER A 11 3.81 -28.90 -47.70
C SER A 11 3.25 -28.38 -46.35
N GLN A 12 3.09 -29.28 -45.38
CA GLN A 12 2.82 -28.90 -43.99
C GLN A 12 4.00 -28.11 -43.42
N PRO A 13 3.74 -27.04 -42.62
CA PRO A 13 4.82 -26.33 -41.95
C PRO A 13 5.41 -27.21 -40.85
N ALA A 14 6.74 -27.36 -40.88
CA ALA A 14 7.50 -28.05 -39.86
C ALA A 14 7.26 -27.44 -38.47
N LYS A 15 6.88 -28.28 -37.48
CA LYS A 15 6.85 -27.89 -36.07
C LYS A 15 8.24 -27.43 -35.65
N LYS A 16 8.43 -26.13 -35.43
CA LYS A 16 9.61 -25.60 -34.73
C LYS A 16 9.58 -26.14 -33.30
N ASN A 17 10.44 -27.10 -33.00
CA ASN A 17 10.82 -27.44 -31.64
C ASN A 17 11.47 -26.21 -30.99
N THR A 18 10.70 -25.44 -30.23
CA THR A 18 11.24 -24.47 -29.28
C THR A 18 11.89 -25.24 -28.14
N ARG A 19 13.18 -25.60 -28.32
CA ARG A 19 14.03 -25.91 -27.16
C ARG A 19 14.10 -24.64 -26.30
N THR A 20 13.52 -24.67 -25.11
CA THR A 20 13.82 -23.70 -24.05
C THR A 20 15.33 -23.62 -23.92
N PRO A 21 15.92 -22.40 -23.95
CA PRO A 21 17.35 -22.27 -23.69
C PRO A 21 17.65 -22.81 -22.28
N PRO A 22 18.78 -23.53 -22.10
CA PRO A 22 19.16 -23.99 -20.76
C PRO A 22 19.30 -22.77 -19.83
N PRO A 23 19.00 -22.91 -18.53
CA PRO A 23 19.17 -21.82 -17.57
C PRO A 23 20.62 -21.32 -17.66
N PRO A 24 20.85 -19.99 -17.61
CA PRO A 24 22.21 -19.44 -17.68
C PRO A 24 23.03 -20.05 -16.54
N ALA A 25 24.19 -20.57 -16.86
CA ALA A 25 25.16 -21.10 -15.91
C ALA A 25 25.44 -20.04 -14.83
N PRO A 26 25.56 -20.42 -13.54
CA PRO A 26 25.81 -19.46 -12.47
C PRO A 26 27.14 -18.76 -12.72
N THR A 27 27.11 -17.48 -13.03
CA THR A 27 28.31 -16.67 -13.27
C THR A 27 28.86 -16.20 -11.93
N TYR A 28 29.70 -17.01 -11.29
CA TYR A 28 30.47 -16.64 -10.08
C TYR A 28 31.52 -15.53 -10.31
N GLY A 29 31.73 -15.11 -11.55
CA GLY A 29 32.74 -14.11 -11.91
C GLY A 29 32.63 -12.78 -11.16
N ARG A 30 31.42 -12.36 -10.81
CA ARG A 30 31.15 -11.12 -10.07
C ARG A 30 31.51 -11.23 -8.58
N GLU A 31 31.19 -12.35 -7.97
CA GLU A 31 31.49 -12.64 -6.56
C GLU A 31 33.00 -12.78 -6.36
N ILE A 32 33.69 -13.45 -7.30
CA ILE A 32 35.13 -13.54 -7.34
C ILE A 32 35.76 -12.13 -7.49
N ALA A 33 35.28 -11.31 -8.44
CA ALA A 33 35.78 -9.96 -8.61
C ALA A 33 35.55 -9.08 -7.36
N GLY A 34 34.40 -9.23 -6.69
CA GLY A 34 34.11 -8.55 -5.42
C GLY A 34 35.07 -8.95 -4.31
N GLY A 35 35.33 -10.25 -4.16
CA GLY A 35 36.31 -10.80 -3.21
C GLY A 35 37.74 -10.31 -3.47
N VAL A 36 38.15 -10.27 -4.74
CA VAL A 36 39.47 -9.73 -5.15
C VAL A 36 39.58 -8.24 -4.82
N CYS A 37 38.53 -7.45 -5.10
CA CYS A 37 38.53 -6.01 -4.73
C CYS A 37 38.66 -5.79 -3.23
N LEU A 38 38.02 -6.62 -2.39
CA LEU A 38 38.16 -6.53 -0.93
C LEU A 38 39.59 -6.89 -0.46
N LEU A 39 40.18 -7.91 -1.05
CA LEU A 39 41.58 -8.28 -0.77
C LEU A 39 42.52 -7.16 -1.14
N LEU A 40 42.36 -6.58 -2.35
CA LEU A 40 43.16 -5.46 -2.80
C LEU A 40 42.94 -4.18 -1.96
N ALA A 41 41.73 -3.95 -1.48
CA ALA A 41 41.44 -2.86 -0.55
C ALA A 41 42.20 -3.04 0.77
N LEU A 42 42.20 -4.26 1.32
CA LEU A 42 42.99 -4.59 2.52
C LEU A 42 44.51 -4.36 2.29
N CYS A 43 45.03 -4.83 1.16
CA CYS A 43 46.46 -4.58 0.79
C CYS A 43 46.77 -3.06 0.66
N ALA A 44 45.83 -2.29 0.09
CA ALA A 44 45.97 -0.85 -0.03
C ALA A 44 45.96 -0.15 1.34
N VAL A 45 45.07 -0.57 2.27
CA VAL A 45 45.08 -0.07 3.66
C VAL A 45 46.36 -0.38 4.36
N VAL A 46 46.86 -1.62 4.29
CA VAL A 46 48.14 -2.02 4.91
C VAL A 46 49.30 -1.21 4.36
N SER A 47 49.29 -0.92 3.03
CA SER A 47 50.36 -0.11 2.40
C SER A 47 50.39 1.37 2.85
N TYR A 48 49.35 1.85 3.58
CA TYR A 48 49.39 3.19 4.20
C TYR A 48 50.23 3.22 5.48
N PHE A 49 50.38 2.08 6.17
CA PHE A 49 50.97 2.01 7.49
C PHE A 49 52.32 1.24 7.54
N GLN A 50 52.49 0.22 6.65
CA GLN A 50 53.67 -0.64 6.62
C GLN A 50 54.16 -0.80 5.18
N GLU A 51 55.49 -0.57 4.98
CA GLU A 51 56.13 -0.71 3.66
C GLU A 51 57.19 -1.85 3.61
N GLU A 52 57.33 -2.66 4.66
CA GLU A 52 58.41 -3.64 4.75
C GLU A 52 58.18 -4.97 4.01
N ALA A 53 56.92 -5.32 3.70
CA ALA A 53 56.60 -6.56 3.00
C ALA A 53 56.72 -6.38 1.48
N LEU A 54 57.45 -7.23 0.80
CA LEU A 54 57.80 -7.13 -0.63
C LEU A 54 56.58 -6.94 -1.53
N PHE A 55 55.49 -7.67 -1.30
CA PHE A 55 54.23 -7.53 -2.07
C PHE A 55 53.54 -6.19 -1.79
N ILE A 56 53.51 -5.76 -0.53
CA ILE A 56 52.84 -4.51 -0.12
C ILE A 56 53.62 -3.30 -0.65
N THR A 57 54.97 -3.32 -0.59
CA THR A 57 55.83 -2.31 -1.17
C THR A 57 55.66 -2.19 -2.68
N PHE A 58 55.61 -3.34 -3.37
CA PHE A 58 55.34 -3.38 -4.82
C PHE A 58 53.97 -2.81 -5.15
N PHE A 59 52.90 -3.28 -4.47
CA PHE A 59 51.52 -2.87 -4.72
C PHE A 59 51.28 -1.41 -4.35
N GLY A 60 51.76 -0.97 -3.21
CA GLY A 60 51.69 0.43 -2.80
C GLY A 60 52.47 1.36 -3.75
N GLY A 61 53.71 0.93 -4.19
CA GLY A 61 54.48 1.65 -5.19
C GLY A 61 53.81 1.72 -6.55
N LEU A 62 53.06 0.67 -6.96
CA LEU A 62 52.24 0.66 -8.18
C LEU A 62 51.11 1.67 -8.09
N LEU A 63 50.33 1.66 -7.01
CA LEU A 63 49.23 2.59 -6.81
C LEU A 63 49.70 4.05 -6.70
N LYS A 64 50.76 4.30 -5.93
CA LYS A 64 51.41 5.64 -5.84
C LYS A 64 51.88 6.13 -7.22
N GLY A 65 52.54 5.24 -7.99
CA GLY A 65 53.05 5.56 -9.33
C GLY A 65 51.93 5.85 -10.35
N LEU A 66 50.79 5.16 -10.27
CA LEU A 66 49.63 5.35 -11.17
C LEU A 66 48.80 6.57 -10.77
N LEU A 67 48.38 6.65 -9.51
CA LEU A 67 47.36 7.59 -9.02
C LEU A 67 47.97 8.84 -8.36
N GLY A 68 49.25 8.83 -7.93
CA GLY A 68 49.88 9.93 -7.26
C GLY A 68 49.04 10.45 -6.07
N TYR A 69 48.62 11.72 -6.12
CA TYR A 69 47.74 12.34 -5.09
C TYR A 69 46.45 11.59 -4.83
N GLY A 70 45.93 10.85 -5.85
CA GLY A 70 44.70 10.02 -5.71
C GLY A 70 44.88 8.72 -4.92
N TYR A 71 46.14 8.36 -4.56
CA TYR A 71 46.47 7.13 -3.86
C TYR A 71 45.66 6.90 -2.57
N TRP A 72 45.46 7.94 -1.74
CA TRP A 72 44.76 7.86 -0.47
C TRP A 72 43.28 7.47 -0.61
N LEU A 73 42.69 7.70 -1.77
CA LEU A 73 41.28 7.28 -2.06
C LEU A 73 41.18 5.87 -2.69
N SER A 74 42.30 5.21 -2.97
CA SER A 74 42.30 3.89 -3.61
C SER A 74 41.71 2.81 -2.71
N ALA A 75 42.02 2.77 -1.42
CA ALA A 75 41.49 1.77 -0.48
C ALA A 75 39.99 1.91 -0.24
N PRO A 76 39.44 3.10 0.10
CA PRO A 76 37.96 3.24 0.22
C PRO A 76 37.21 2.98 -1.09
N ALA A 77 37.79 3.33 -2.25
CA ALA A 77 37.19 3.04 -3.55
C ALA A 77 37.12 1.54 -3.85
N LEU A 78 38.20 0.80 -3.59
CA LEU A 78 38.29 -0.65 -3.74
C LEU A 78 37.35 -1.36 -2.76
N LEU A 79 37.28 -0.89 -1.51
CA LEU A 79 36.37 -1.45 -0.49
C LEU A 79 34.90 -1.29 -0.90
N LEU A 80 34.51 -0.08 -1.29
CA LEU A 80 33.13 0.21 -1.73
C LEU A 80 32.78 -0.58 -3.00
N THR A 81 33.71 -0.68 -3.95
CA THR A 81 33.54 -1.47 -5.17
C THR A 81 33.34 -2.96 -4.85
N GLY A 82 34.15 -3.53 -3.97
CA GLY A 82 34.03 -4.92 -3.53
C GLY A 82 32.69 -5.18 -2.86
N LEU A 83 32.23 -4.29 -1.99
CA LEU A 83 30.95 -4.37 -1.32
C LEU A 83 29.77 -4.28 -2.32
N LEU A 84 29.81 -3.33 -3.27
CA LEU A 84 28.80 -3.18 -4.31
C LEU A 84 28.69 -4.42 -5.20
N LEU A 85 29.79 -5.05 -5.55
CA LEU A 85 29.79 -6.26 -6.39
C LEU A 85 29.22 -7.48 -5.66
N LEU A 86 29.37 -7.57 -4.34
CA LEU A 86 28.87 -8.67 -3.52
C LEU A 86 27.40 -8.49 -3.12
N THR A 87 26.97 -7.26 -2.78
CA THR A 87 25.62 -7.01 -2.22
C THR A 87 24.54 -6.75 -3.27
N HIS A 88 24.86 -6.12 -4.40
CA HIS A 88 23.86 -5.71 -5.39
C HIS A 88 23.98 -6.58 -6.65
N ARG A 89 22.92 -7.37 -6.94
CA ARG A 89 22.87 -8.25 -8.13
C ARG A 89 22.41 -7.58 -9.42
N ASP A 90 21.92 -6.33 -9.37
CA ASP A 90 21.29 -5.65 -10.50
C ASP A 90 22.29 -5.02 -11.49
N ARG A 91 21.89 -4.88 -12.75
CA ARG A 91 22.73 -4.30 -13.82
C ARG A 91 23.34 -2.92 -13.50
N PRO A 92 22.68 -1.98 -12.79
CA PRO A 92 23.29 -0.70 -12.42
C PRO A 92 24.49 -0.82 -11.46
N ALA A 93 24.68 -1.94 -10.77
CA ALA A 93 25.82 -2.12 -9.86
C ALA A 93 27.18 -2.13 -10.59
N THR A 94 27.26 -2.58 -11.86
CA THR A 94 28.50 -2.54 -12.63
C THR A 94 28.89 -1.12 -12.99
N LEU A 95 27.96 -0.28 -13.40
CA LEU A 95 28.21 1.15 -13.67
C LEU A 95 28.66 1.87 -12.40
N ARG A 96 28.00 1.62 -11.27
CA ARG A 96 28.35 2.19 -9.97
C ARG A 96 29.77 1.79 -9.54
N SER A 97 30.15 0.52 -9.71
CA SER A 97 31.50 0.02 -9.41
C SER A 97 32.57 0.72 -10.26
N VAL A 98 32.31 0.90 -11.55
CA VAL A 98 33.21 1.65 -12.45
C VAL A 98 33.34 3.11 -12.01
N CYS A 99 32.23 3.78 -11.70
CA CYS A 99 32.26 5.16 -11.22
C CYS A 99 33.03 5.29 -9.90
N THR A 100 32.88 4.32 -8.98
CA THR A 100 33.63 4.31 -7.71
C THR A 100 35.15 4.20 -7.93
N LEU A 101 35.59 3.34 -8.88
CA LEU A 101 36.98 3.20 -9.23
C LEU A 101 37.57 4.43 -9.96
N LEU A 102 36.72 5.21 -10.63
CA LEU A 102 37.15 6.46 -11.29
C LEU A 102 37.39 7.61 -10.28
N VAL A 103 36.81 7.60 -9.09
CA VAL A 103 36.97 8.64 -8.08
C VAL A 103 38.43 8.94 -7.74
N PRO A 104 39.29 7.95 -7.39
CA PRO A 104 40.71 8.22 -7.12
C PRO A 104 41.46 8.81 -8.33
N VAL A 105 41.11 8.34 -9.54
CA VAL A 105 41.74 8.82 -10.79
C VAL A 105 41.39 10.30 -11.02
N LEU A 106 40.10 10.65 -10.96
CA LEU A 106 39.62 12.01 -11.22
C LEU A 106 40.12 13.00 -10.13
N THR A 107 40.15 12.54 -8.85
CA THR A 107 40.73 13.33 -7.76
C THR A 107 42.23 13.57 -7.99
N GLY A 108 42.98 12.54 -8.42
CA GLY A 108 44.36 12.66 -8.77
C GLY A 108 44.62 13.64 -9.93
N CYS A 109 43.74 13.66 -10.96
CA CYS A 109 43.77 14.64 -12.05
C CYS A 109 43.56 16.07 -11.55
N GLY A 110 42.52 16.29 -10.75
CA GLY A 110 42.21 17.62 -10.21
C GLY A 110 43.30 18.16 -9.32
N LEU A 111 43.82 17.33 -8.38
CA LEU A 111 44.90 17.72 -7.50
C LEU A 111 46.23 17.94 -8.25
N HIS A 112 46.50 17.18 -9.32
CA HIS A 112 47.67 17.44 -10.15
C HIS A 112 47.63 18.84 -10.79
N LEU A 113 46.49 19.25 -11.36
CA LEU A 113 46.33 20.58 -11.95
C LEU A 113 46.40 21.72 -10.91
N LEU A 114 46.00 21.48 -9.68
CA LEU A 114 45.99 22.47 -8.60
C LEU A 114 47.34 22.60 -7.90
N LEU A 115 47.95 21.49 -7.50
CA LEU A 115 49.09 21.44 -6.58
C LEU A 115 50.43 21.27 -7.29
N CYS A 116 50.46 20.70 -8.51
CA CYS A 116 51.72 20.45 -9.20
C CYS A 116 52.25 21.73 -9.87
N ALA A 117 53.39 22.20 -9.41
CA ALA A 117 54.05 23.36 -9.98
C ALA A 117 54.95 23.04 -11.19
N ARG A 118 55.31 21.77 -11.41
CA ARG A 118 56.15 21.32 -12.54
C ARG A 118 55.31 21.10 -13.79
N SER A 119 55.77 21.57 -14.93
CA SER A 119 55.21 21.22 -16.24
C SER A 119 55.88 19.94 -16.76
N TYR A 120 55.08 19.02 -17.23
CA TYR A 120 55.50 17.76 -17.85
C TYR A 120 55.15 17.81 -19.33
N GLU A 121 56.06 17.33 -20.17
CA GLU A 121 55.81 17.25 -21.61
C GLU A 121 54.91 16.05 -21.95
N PRO A 122 53.93 16.20 -22.86
CA PRO A 122 53.11 15.09 -23.31
C PRO A 122 53.99 14.09 -24.11
N GLY A 123 54.10 12.84 -23.61
CA GLY A 123 54.91 11.78 -24.25
C GLY A 123 55.37 10.72 -23.26
N LEU A 124 56.08 9.68 -23.76
CA LEU A 124 56.55 8.55 -22.96
C LEU A 124 57.58 8.98 -21.90
N THR A 125 58.40 9.97 -22.17
CA THR A 125 59.37 10.55 -21.23
C THR A 125 58.67 11.21 -20.10
N GLY A 126 57.65 12.05 -20.38
CA GLY A 126 56.86 12.71 -19.35
C GLY A 126 56.06 11.73 -18.51
N LEU A 127 55.50 10.62 -19.09
CA LEU A 127 54.86 9.57 -18.31
C LEU A 127 55.79 8.86 -17.33
N ARG A 128 57.07 8.65 -17.74
CA ARG A 128 58.07 8.06 -16.84
C ARG A 128 58.44 9.00 -15.69
N GLU A 129 58.53 10.30 -15.96
CA GLU A 129 58.73 11.30 -14.90
C GLU A 129 57.54 11.40 -13.97
N LEU A 130 56.30 11.40 -14.49
CA LEU A 130 55.06 11.37 -13.72
C LEU A 130 54.96 10.11 -12.85
N TRP A 131 55.42 8.94 -13.34
CA TRP A 131 55.52 7.73 -12.55
C TRP A 131 56.46 7.87 -11.37
N LEU A 132 57.68 8.39 -11.58
CA LEU A 132 58.68 8.55 -10.54
C LEU A 132 58.22 9.59 -9.49
N SER A 133 57.71 10.74 -9.95
CA SER A 133 57.18 11.78 -9.06
C SER A 133 55.88 11.38 -8.36
N GLY A 134 55.09 10.49 -8.98
CA GLY A 134 53.88 9.89 -8.37
C GLY A 134 54.23 8.98 -7.20
N ARG A 135 55.32 8.18 -7.33
CA ARG A 135 55.80 7.32 -6.24
C ARG A 135 56.21 8.11 -4.99
N SER A 136 56.73 9.32 -5.16
CA SER A 136 57.02 10.27 -4.07
C SER A 136 55.87 11.17 -3.67
N LEU A 137 54.65 10.95 -4.24
CA LEU A 137 53.44 11.73 -3.98
C LEU A 137 53.57 13.23 -4.28
N GLN A 138 54.39 13.61 -5.26
CA GLN A 138 54.64 14.99 -5.69
C GLN A 138 53.88 15.35 -6.97
N SER A 139 53.17 14.38 -7.56
CA SER A 139 52.34 14.58 -8.78
C SER A 139 51.09 13.69 -8.77
N GLY A 140 50.27 13.81 -9.79
CA GLY A 140 49.11 12.96 -10.01
C GLY A 140 49.46 11.53 -10.46
N GLY A 141 50.72 11.16 -10.60
CA GLY A 141 51.15 9.87 -11.11
C GLY A 141 50.98 9.70 -12.62
N ALA A 142 51.35 8.53 -13.15
CA ALA A 142 51.37 8.32 -14.59
C ALA A 142 49.96 8.31 -15.22
N LEU A 143 48.98 7.72 -14.54
CA LEU A 143 47.58 7.64 -15.08
C LEU A 143 46.83 8.96 -14.85
N SER A 144 46.69 9.41 -13.61
CA SER A 144 45.95 10.64 -13.31
C SER A 144 46.66 11.89 -13.80
N GLY A 145 48.00 11.99 -13.58
CA GLY A 145 48.82 13.09 -14.07
C GLY A 145 48.92 13.12 -15.61
N GLY A 146 49.06 11.94 -16.25
CA GLY A 146 49.09 11.86 -17.71
C GLY A 146 47.76 12.30 -18.37
N LEU A 147 46.63 11.92 -17.79
CA LEU A 147 45.30 12.44 -18.22
C LEU A 147 45.21 13.96 -18.01
N ALA A 148 45.65 14.45 -16.85
CA ALA A 148 45.61 15.89 -16.55
C ALA A 148 46.45 16.70 -17.52
N VAL A 149 47.69 16.25 -17.83
CA VAL A 149 48.58 16.89 -18.82
C VAL A 149 47.98 16.85 -20.23
N GLY A 150 47.45 15.69 -20.67
CA GLY A 150 46.81 15.54 -21.96
C GLY A 150 45.59 16.46 -22.13
N PHE A 151 44.70 16.51 -21.16
CA PHE A 151 43.54 17.40 -21.18
C PHE A 151 43.95 18.88 -21.11
N SER A 152 44.96 19.21 -20.28
CA SER A 152 45.41 20.60 -20.18
C SER A 152 46.11 21.09 -21.48
N ALA A 153 46.70 20.19 -22.27
CA ALA A 153 47.25 20.50 -23.58
C ALA A 153 46.18 20.84 -24.61
N VAL A 154 44.99 20.23 -24.51
CA VAL A 154 43.87 20.43 -25.46
C VAL A 154 42.96 21.58 -25.01
N PHE A 155 42.57 21.60 -23.72
CA PHE A 155 41.52 22.51 -23.20
C PHE A 155 42.05 23.63 -22.34
N GLY A 156 43.34 23.66 -22.09
CA GLY A 156 43.97 24.58 -21.14
C GLY A 156 43.72 24.17 -19.67
N LYS A 157 44.50 24.71 -18.76
CA LYS A 157 44.54 24.30 -17.34
C LYS A 157 43.20 24.53 -16.60
N VAL A 158 42.60 25.72 -16.81
CA VAL A 158 41.36 26.11 -16.06
C VAL A 158 40.15 25.28 -16.50
N LEU A 159 39.94 25.14 -17.82
CA LEU A 159 38.81 24.41 -18.35
C LEU A 159 38.91 22.91 -18.01
N SER A 160 40.11 22.33 -18.10
CA SER A 160 40.39 20.94 -17.71
C SER A 160 40.10 20.71 -16.23
N LEU A 161 40.44 21.64 -15.35
CA LEU A 161 40.12 21.54 -13.92
C LEU A 161 38.59 21.51 -13.67
N ILE A 162 37.85 22.42 -14.33
CA ILE A 162 36.39 22.48 -14.23
C ILE A 162 35.79 21.17 -14.74
N LEU A 163 36.28 20.64 -15.87
CA LEU A 163 35.80 19.39 -16.46
C LEU A 163 36.01 18.19 -15.51
N PHE A 164 37.24 18.05 -14.94
CA PHE A 164 37.51 16.98 -13.97
C PHE A 164 36.70 17.12 -12.70
N LEU A 165 36.43 18.34 -12.21
CA LEU A 165 35.56 18.56 -11.05
C LEU A 165 34.12 18.14 -11.34
N LEU A 166 33.57 18.49 -12.51
CA LEU A 166 32.23 18.05 -12.94
C LEU A 166 32.15 16.53 -13.11
N MET A 167 33.16 15.92 -13.75
CA MET A 167 33.23 14.44 -13.87
C MET A 167 33.35 13.76 -12.52
N LEU A 168 34.12 14.31 -11.57
CA LEU A 168 34.23 13.80 -10.21
C LEU A 168 32.90 13.88 -9.47
N LEU A 169 32.20 15.02 -9.58
CA LEU A 169 30.88 15.19 -8.98
C LEU A 169 29.86 14.19 -9.54
N ALA A 170 29.85 14.02 -10.87
CA ALA A 170 28.97 13.04 -11.53
C ALA A 170 29.29 11.60 -11.11
N ALA A 171 30.60 11.22 -11.06
CA ALA A 171 31.02 9.91 -10.64
C ALA A 171 30.65 9.64 -9.15
N LEU A 172 30.77 10.64 -8.29
CA LEU A 172 30.40 10.54 -6.88
C LEU A 172 28.89 10.40 -6.70
N CYS A 173 28.08 11.19 -7.43
CA CYS A 173 26.63 11.07 -7.43
C CYS A 173 26.15 9.67 -7.88
N LEU A 174 26.75 9.12 -8.93
CA LEU A 174 26.42 7.77 -9.43
C LEU A 174 26.90 6.67 -8.48
N ALA A 175 28.09 6.80 -7.91
CA ALA A 175 28.66 5.84 -6.95
C ALA A 175 27.80 5.73 -5.68
N LEU A 176 27.38 6.86 -5.11
CA LEU A 176 26.59 6.96 -3.88
C LEU A 176 25.08 6.85 -4.11
N HIS A 177 24.63 6.71 -5.37
CA HIS A 177 23.21 6.73 -5.75
C HIS A 177 22.48 7.99 -5.27
N PHE A 178 23.18 9.12 -5.30
CA PHE A 178 22.67 10.41 -4.85
C PHE A 178 22.13 11.21 -6.05
N SER A 179 20.81 11.47 -6.05
CA SER A 179 20.18 12.33 -7.03
C SER A 179 20.15 13.78 -6.51
N PRO A 180 20.77 14.74 -7.20
CA PRO A 180 20.69 16.16 -6.80
C PRO A 180 19.25 16.69 -6.73
N LYS A 181 18.35 16.13 -7.55
CA LYS A 181 16.93 16.49 -7.53
C LYS A 181 16.25 16.08 -6.21
N ASP A 182 16.58 14.90 -5.68
CA ASP A 182 16.02 14.43 -4.40
C ASP A 182 16.59 15.22 -3.21
N ALA A 183 17.83 15.70 -3.30
CA ALA A 183 18.41 16.58 -2.28
C ALA A 183 17.72 17.95 -2.26
N VAL A 184 17.46 18.53 -3.42
CA VAL A 184 16.75 19.81 -3.53
C VAL A 184 15.32 19.66 -3.01
N ARG A 185 14.63 18.55 -3.35
CA ARG A 185 13.28 18.25 -2.87
C ARG A 185 13.26 18.12 -1.34
N ARG A 186 14.17 17.36 -0.75
CA ARG A 186 14.27 17.24 0.73
C ARG A 186 14.63 18.55 1.41
N ALA A 187 15.41 19.41 0.77
CA ALA A 187 15.71 20.74 1.30
C ALA A 187 14.50 21.69 1.21
N GLN A 188 13.66 21.54 0.18
CA GLN A 188 12.38 22.25 0.06
C GLN A 188 11.37 21.75 1.09
N GLU A 189 11.22 20.44 1.23
CA GLU A 189 10.35 19.80 2.23
C GLU A 189 10.72 20.20 3.67
N ARG A 190 12.03 20.31 3.98
CA ARG A 190 12.50 20.82 5.29
C ARG A 190 12.18 22.29 5.51
N ARG A 191 12.30 23.12 4.46
CA ARG A 191 11.92 24.54 4.54
C ARG A 191 10.42 24.72 4.71
N GLU A 192 9.61 23.91 4.07
CA GLU A 192 8.14 23.91 4.22
C GLU A 192 7.75 23.47 5.63
N ALA A 193 8.38 22.43 6.19
CA ALA A 193 8.17 21.99 7.57
C ALA A 193 8.60 23.04 8.62
N GLU A 194 9.70 23.78 8.40
CA GLU A 194 10.11 24.87 9.27
C GLU A 194 9.15 26.10 9.26
N TRP A 195 8.29 26.21 8.21
CA TRP A 195 7.29 27.27 8.12
C TRP A 195 5.95 26.88 8.80
N GLU A 196 5.66 25.59 8.96
CA GLU A 196 4.46 25.08 9.65
C GLU A 196 4.58 25.09 11.19
N ASP A 197 5.80 25.11 11.73
CA ASP A 197 6.04 25.10 13.18
C ASP A 197 6.14 26.49 13.85
N ILE A 198 5.80 27.58 13.15
CA ILE A 198 5.71 28.90 13.76
C ILE A 198 4.32 29.12 14.34
N PRO A 199 4.13 29.24 15.69
CA PRO A 199 2.85 29.57 16.28
C PRO A 199 2.41 30.96 15.80
N GLU A 200 1.18 31.05 15.32
CA GLU A 200 0.53 32.30 14.89
C GLU A 200 0.29 33.20 16.10
N GLU A 201 1.31 33.97 16.50
CA GLU A 201 1.14 35.09 17.43
C GLU A 201 0.46 36.24 16.69
N ALA A 202 -0.73 36.64 17.19
CA ALA A 202 -1.50 37.77 16.68
C ALA A 202 -0.67 39.05 16.68
N PRO A 203 -0.65 39.84 15.59
CA PRO A 203 0.17 41.02 15.52
C PRO A 203 -0.37 42.14 16.39
N PRO A 204 0.48 42.86 17.18
CA PRO A 204 0.11 44.05 17.92
C PRO A 204 -0.16 45.21 16.95
N VAL A 205 -1.25 45.88 17.21
CA VAL A 205 -1.67 47.11 16.51
C VAL A 205 -0.58 48.17 16.63
N ARG A 206 0.06 48.54 15.54
CA ARG A 206 1.02 49.65 15.47
C ARG A 206 0.38 50.87 14.81
N GLU A 207 0.43 51.99 15.52
CA GLU A 207 0.16 53.35 15.06
C GLU A 207 1.00 53.70 13.83
N LYS A 208 0.40 54.49 12.93
CA LYS A 208 0.99 54.96 11.68
C LYS A 208 1.98 56.10 11.94
N GLU A 209 3.26 55.86 11.73
CA GLU A 209 4.24 56.90 11.43
C GLU A 209 4.54 56.96 9.94
N ARG A 210 4.70 58.19 9.40
CA ARG A 210 4.86 58.51 7.98
C ARG A 210 6.25 58.12 7.47
N PRO A 211 6.43 57.67 6.20
CA PRO A 211 7.72 57.27 5.67
C PRO A 211 8.52 58.44 5.10
N ALA A 212 9.83 58.44 5.37
CA ALA A 212 10.81 59.29 4.75
C ALA A 212 11.29 58.72 3.39
N GLU A 213 11.48 59.62 2.44
CA GLU A 213 11.93 59.39 1.06
C GLU A 213 13.21 58.58 0.96
N LYS A 214 13.23 57.54 0.10
CA LYS A 214 14.50 56.91 -0.40
C LYS A 214 14.53 56.97 -1.93
N ARG A 215 15.65 57.57 -2.39
CA ARG A 215 16.06 57.77 -3.79
C ARG A 215 16.15 56.45 -4.59
N PRO A 216 15.84 56.44 -5.91
CA PRO A 216 15.87 55.27 -6.74
C PRO A 216 17.29 54.93 -7.24
N ARG A 217 17.64 53.61 -7.20
CA ARG A 217 18.84 53.07 -7.86
C ARG A 217 18.48 52.78 -9.35
N ARG A 218 19.30 53.32 -10.22
CA ARG A 218 19.31 53.15 -11.68
C ARG A 218 19.52 51.67 -12.04
N ARG A 219 18.62 51.11 -12.85
CA ARG A 219 18.92 49.96 -13.71
C ARG A 219 19.13 50.43 -15.13
N ALA A 220 20.19 49.94 -15.77
CA ALA A 220 20.51 50.25 -17.17
C ALA A 220 19.49 49.55 -18.07
N ALA A 221 18.93 50.33 -18.98
CA ALA A 221 18.12 49.84 -20.11
C ALA A 221 18.99 49.70 -21.35
N ILE A 222 18.83 48.68 -22.11
CA ILE A 222 19.39 48.47 -23.45
C ILE A 222 18.32 48.95 -24.45
N ASP A 223 18.67 49.99 -25.22
CA ASP A 223 17.90 50.53 -26.32
C ASP A 223 17.98 49.64 -27.55
N ILE A 224 16.83 49.38 -28.16
CA ILE A 224 16.71 48.95 -29.56
C ILE A 224 15.70 49.90 -30.22
N PRO A 225 16.03 50.64 -31.29
CA PRO A 225 15.09 51.55 -31.94
C PRO A 225 14.20 50.83 -32.95
N LEU A 226 12.92 51.19 -32.98
CA LEU A 226 12.02 50.90 -34.12
C LEU A 226 11.19 52.19 -34.35
N ASP A 227 11.37 52.71 -35.56
CA ASP A 227 10.66 53.85 -36.13
C ASP A 227 9.20 53.51 -36.50
N ASP A 228 8.41 54.59 -36.60
CA ASP A 228 7.12 54.80 -37.27
C ASP A 228 5.87 54.87 -36.36
N GLU A 229 5.57 56.13 -36.01
CA GLU A 229 4.22 56.62 -35.61
C GLU A 229 3.40 57.02 -36.84
N PRO A 230 2.06 56.88 -36.75
CA PRO A 230 1.16 57.94 -37.25
C PRO A 230 0.11 58.39 -36.21
N PRO A 231 -0.61 59.51 -36.42
CA PRO A 231 -0.79 60.56 -35.44
C PRO A 231 -2.06 60.45 -34.52
N ALA A 232 -1.96 61.17 -33.43
CA ALA A 232 -2.92 61.31 -32.32
C ALA A 232 -4.30 61.86 -32.75
N LYS A 233 -5.40 61.28 -32.23
CA LYS A 233 -6.73 61.91 -32.13
C LYS A 233 -7.01 62.33 -30.67
N GLN A 234 -7.46 63.58 -30.56
CA GLN A 234 -7.82 64.30 -29.35
C GLN A 234 -9.01 63.67 -28.60
N PRO A 235 -9.10 63.85 -27.28
CA PRO A 235 -10.23 63.32 -26.48
C PRO A 235 -11.41 64.25 -26.45
N GLN A 236 -12.63 63.70 -26.61
CA GLN A 236 -13.90 64.39 -26.37
C GLN A 236 -14.36 64.19 -24.88
N PRO A 237 -15.11 65.19 -24.34
CA PRO A 237 -15.47 65.18 -22.92
C PRO A 237 -16.67 64.28 -22.59
N ARG A 238 -16.61 63.66 -21.43
CA ARG A 238 -17.72 62.88 -20.81
C ARG A 238 -18.85 63.76 -20.30
N PRO A 239 -20.12 63.32 -20.42
CA PRO A 239 -21.24 63.93 -19.72
C PRO A 239 -21.28 63.57 -18.25
N GLU A 240 -21.69 64.47 -17.41
CA GLU A 240 -21.90 64.36 -15.97
C GLU A 240 -23.11 63.49 -15.62
N GLU A 241 -22.94 62.55 -14.64
CA GLU A 241 -24.05 61.84 -14.02
C GLU A 241 -24.47 62.56 -12.70
N PRO A 242 -25.78 62.62 -12.38
CA PRO A 242 -26.28 63.30 -11.19
C PRO A 242 -26.11 62.43 -9.95
N ALA A 243 -25.79 63.13 -8.86
CA ALA A 243 -25.60 62.60 -7.52
C ALA A 243 -26.87 61.95 -6.94
N PHE A 244 -26.78 60.68 -6.50
CA PHE A 244 -27.78 60.07 -5.61
C PHE A 244 -27.26 59.92 -4.19
N ALA A 245 -28.10 60.31 -3.22
CA ALA A 245 -27.86 60.30 -1.80
C ALA A 245 -27.73 58.83 -1.25
N PRO A 246 -27.03 58.65 -0.11
CA PRO A 246 -26.77 57.29 0.43
C PRO A 246 -27.99 56.75 1.18
N LYS A 247 -28.43 55.53 0.80
CA LYS A 247 -29.38 54.71 1.59
C LYS A 247 -28.64 53.86 2.61
N GLU A 248 -29.02 54.01 3.88
CA GLU A 248 -28.61 53.23 5.02
C GLU A 248 -28.82 51.72 4.79
N LYS A 249 -27.76 50.92 4.94
CA LYS A 249 -27.83 49.46 4.98
C LYS A 249 -27.96 49.00 6.43
N LYS A 250 -29.12 48.42 6.77
CA LYS A 250 -29.30 47.64 8.01
C LYS A 250 -28.49 46.35 7.94
N PRO A 251 -27.79 45.94 9.01
CA PRO A 251 -27.05 44.69 9.02
C PRO A 251 -28.01 43.53 9.28
N PHE A 252 -27.99 42.57 8.34
CA PHE A 252 -28.63 41.26 8.49
C PHE A 252 -27.52 40.28 8.85
N PHE A 253 -27.45 39.85 10.06
CA PHE A 253 -26.95 38.60 10.64
C PHE A 253 -26.57 38.80 12.11
N SER A 254 -27.51 38.47 12.98
CA SER A 254 -27.26 38.26 14.41
C SER A 254 -26.75 36.81 14.58
N ARG A 255 -25.45 36.65 14.81
CA ARG A 255 -24.85 35.37 15.19
C ARG A 255 -25.11 35.20 16.70
N LYS A 256 -25.90 34.18 17.07
CA LYS A 256 -25.94 33.67 18.44
C LYS A 256 -24.57 33.09 18.77
N SER A 257 -23.90 33.66 19.74
CA SER A 257 -22.68 33.11 20.34
C SER A 257 -23.03 31.92 21.21
N SER A 258 -22.66 30.71 20.81
CA SER A 258 -22.57 29.57 21.70
C SER A 258 -21.22 29.64 22.43
N THR A 259 -21.25 29.78 23.73
CA THR A 259 -20.05 29.68 24.59
C THR A 259 -19.52 28.26 24.57
N VAL A 260 -18.38 28.08 23.90
CA VAL A 260 -17.61 26.82 23.92
C VAL A 260 -16.78 26.80 25.21
N ARG A 261 -17.00 25.83 26.06
CA ARG A 261 -16.21 25.60 27.28
C ARG A 261 -14.78 25.18 26.92
N THR A 262 -13.79 25.76 27.58
CA THR A 262 -12.40 25.32 27.48
C THR A 262 -12.17 24.00 28.21
N PRO A 263 -11.17 23.16 27.81
CA PRO A 263 -10.91 21.85 28.43
C PRO A 263 -10.67 21.91 29.95
N ASP A 264 -10.15 22.99 30.49
CA ASP A 264 -9.91 23.17 31.93
C ASP A 264 -11.16 23.37 32.77
N GLN A 265 -12.23 23.90 32.19
CA GLN A 265 -13.52 24.10 32.88
C GLN A 265 -14.33 22.80 33.02
N VAL A 266 -14.09 21.83 32.12
CA VAL A 266 -14.75 20.51 32.19
C VAL A 266 -14.14 19.65 33.31
N LEU A 267 -12.87 19.85 33.63
CA LEU A 267 -12.16 19.08 34.66
C LEU A 267 -12.40 19.54 36.10
N ARG A 268 -12.93 20.75 36.32
CA ARG A 268 -13.17 21.34 37.65
C ARG A 268 -14.59 21.21 38.20
N GLY A 269 -15.56 20.72 37.41
CA GLY A 269 -16.89 20.34 37.90
C GLY A 269 -17.77 21.49 38.43
N GLU A 270 -17.53 22.75 38.00
CA GLU A 270 -18.34 23.90 38.47
C GLU A 270 -19.65 24.03 37.68
N PRO A 271 -20.81 24.28 38.37
CA PRO A 271 -22.11 24.40 37.70
C PRO A 271 -22.28 25.78 37.08
N ALA A 272 -22.97 25.85 35.95
CA ALA A 272 -23.27 27.08 35.22
C ALA A 272 -24.39 27.85 35.86
N GLU A 273 -24.20 29.16 36.07
CA GLU A 273 -25.20 30.12 36.59
C GLU A 273 -26.36 30.30 35.60
N GLU A 274 -27.58 30.11 36.12
CA GLU A 274 -28.86 30.33 35.44
C GLU A 274 -29.25 31.81 35.52
N ALA A 275 -29.70 32.38 34.42
CA ALA A 275 -30.45 33.62 34.40
C ALA A 275 -31.89 33.33 33.95
N ALA A 276 -32.82 33.54 34.87
CA ALA A 276 -34.26 33.40 34.69
C ALA A 276 -34.91 34.67 34.15
N PRO A 277 -36.26 34.81 34.21
CA PRO A 277 -37.29 34.14 33.40
C PRO A 277 -38.30 35.11 32.77
N VAL A 278 -39.32 34.62 32.07
CA VAL A 278 -40.73 35.15 32.14
C VAL A 278 -41.69 34.09 31.57
N ALA A 279 -42.75 33.82 32.39
CA ALA A 279 -43.92 32.98 32.16
C ALA A 279 -45.07 33.79 31.49
N PRO A 280 -46.35 33.33 31.31
CA PRO A 280 -47.00 32.07 31.69
C PRO A 280 -48.03 31.50 30.67
N ALA A 281 -48.54 30.36 30.91
CA ALA A 281 -49.97 30.02 31.02
C ALA A 281 -50.21 28.49 31.17
N ALA A 282 -51.05 28.17 32.14
CA ALA A 282 -51.48 26.88 32.65
C ALA A 282 -52.81 26.42 31.99
N PRO A 283 -53.53 25.39 32.44
CA PRO A 283 -53.21 24.17 33.18
C PRO A 283 -53.94 22.92 32.65
N VAL A 284 -53.72 21.75 33.20
CA VAL A 284 -54.77 20.76 33.62
C VAL A 284 -54.14 19.51 34.29
N THR A 285 -54.41 19.42 35.59
CA THR A 285 -54.79 18.32 36.54
C THR A 285 -54.04 16.98 36.57
N SER A 286 -53.40 16.80 37.74
CA SER A 286 -53.10 15.51 38.44
C SER A 286 -54.35 15.00 39.20
N PRO A 287 -54.32 13.81 39.92
CA PRO A 287 -53.74 13.64 41.22
C PRO A 287 -53.27 12.18 41.56
N PRO A 288 -52.99 11.85 42.87
CA PRO A 288 -51.78 12.17 43.59
C PRO A 288 -51.03 10.94 44.18
N ALA A 289 -49.84 11.20 44.64
CA ALA A 289 -48.93 10.35 45.33
C ALA A 289 -49.29 10.08 46.81
N ALA A 290 -48.75 9.03 47.38
CA ALA A 290 -48.61 8.86 48.82
C ALA A 290 -47.19 8.53 49.22
N SER A 291 -46.70 9.38 50.12
CA SER A 291 -45.43 9.42 50.78
C SER A 291 -45.32 8.34 51.84
N ALA A 292 -44.16 7.76 52.08
CA ALA A 292 -43.69 7.38 53.43
C ALA A 292 -42.16 7.31 53.50
N ALA A 293 -41.62 7.98 54.46
CA ALA A 293 -40.20 8.12 54.80
C ALA A 293 -39.69 6.99 55.70
N PRO A 294 -38.36 6.92 56.03
CA PRO A 294 -37.63 5.70 56.40
C PRO A 294 -37.44 5.46 57.90
N ALA A 295 -37.20 4.23 58.32
CA ALA A 295 -36.58 3.86 59.56
C ALA A 295 -36.20 2.37 59.56
N PRO A 296 -35.42 1.86 60.57
CA PRO A 296 -33.96 1.84 60.58
C PRO A 296 -33.38 0.36 60.51
N VAL A 297 -32.07 0.31 60.34
CA VAL A 297 -31.22 -0.86 60.30
C VAL A 297 -31.39 -1.82 61.49
N ALA A 298 -31.59 -3.15 61.25
CA ALA A 298 -31.39 -4.22 62.19
C ALA A 298 -30.53 -5.33 61.54
N LYS A 299 -29.59 -5.87 62.37
CA LYS A 299 -28.56 -6.85 62.07
C LYS A 299 -29.12 -8.23 61.62
N PRO A 300 -28.34 -9.07 60.94
CA PRO A 300 -28.81 -10.32 60.37
C PRO A 300 -28.96 -11.41 61.37
N ARG A 301 -30.09 -12.11 61.29
CA ARG A 301 -30.27 -13.45 61.85
C ARG A 301 -30.14 -14.46 60.70
N GLU A 302 -29.37 -15.52 60.93
CA GLU A 302 -29.34 -16.71 60.13
C GLU A 302 -30.77 -17.22 59.93
N ALA A 303 -31.11 -17.40 58.64
CA ALA A 303 -32.35 -18.04 58.27
C ALA A 303 -32.08 -19.30 57.45
N ASP A 304 -32.74 -20.34 57.81
CA ASP A 304 -32.80 -21.67 57.27
C ASP A 304 -32.84 -21.66 55.72
N LYS A 305 -32.10 -22.61 55.14
CA LYS A 305 -32.18 -22.99 53.71
C LYS A 305 -33.56 -23.54 53.44
N PRO A 306 -34.36 -23.01 52.49
CA PRO A 306 -35.51 -23.71 52.00
C PRO A 306 -35.07 -24.96 51.27
N SER A 307 -35.52 -26.10 51.66
CA SER A 307 -35.39 -27.35 50.92
C SER A 307 -36.30 -27.26 49.68
N VAL A 308 -35.69 -26.97 48.51
CA VAL A 308 -36.38 -27.02 47.24
C VAL A 308 -36.77 -28.47 47.03
N THR A 309 -38.06 -28.74 46.87
CA THR A 309 -38.59 -30.08 46.63
C THR A 309 -38.21 -30.51 45.20
N ALA A 310 -37.97 -31.82 45.04
CA ALA A 310 -37.58 -32.38 43.72
C ALA A 310 -38.61 -32.08 42.60
N GLN A 311 -39.82 -31.75 42.94
CA GLN A 311 -40.88 -31.33 42.02
C GLN A 311 -40.68 -29.90 41.52
N GLU A 312 -40.31 -28.94 42.36
CA GLU A 312 -40.03 -27.55 41.95
C GLU A 312 -38.80 -27.45 41.03
N VAL A 313 -37.83 -28.36 41.18
CA VAL A 313 -36.68 -28.45 40.25
C VAL A 313 -37.09 -29.07 38.92
N GLN A 314 -37.99 -30.03 38.92
CA GLN A 314 -38.53 -30.60 37.69
C GLN A 314 -39.42 -29.62 36.91
N ASP A 315 -40.35 -28.94 37.60
CA ASP A 315 -41.19 -27.92 36.97
C ASP A 315 -40.38 -26.75 36.39
N ALA A 316 -39.36 -26.27 37.12
CA ALA A 316 -38.42 -25.23 36.59
C ALA A 316 -37.55 -25.75 35.46
N THR A 317 -37.20 -27.05 35.43
CA THR A 317 -36.44 -27.63 34.31
C THR A 317 -37.32 -27.81 33.09
N GLU A 318 -38.60 -28.19 33.27
CA GLU A 318 -39.58 -28.29 32.18
C GLU A 318 -39.94 -26.90 31.62
N GLU A 319 -40.09 -25.85 32.46
CA GLU A 319 -40.28 -24.47 32.00
C GLU A 319 -39.07 -23.95 31.21
N VAL A 320 -37.83 -24.18 31.69
CA VAL A 320 -36.63 -23.83 30.97
C VAL A 320 -36.46 -24.61 29.67
N THR A 321 -36.81 -25.92 29.70
CA THR A 321 -36.75 -26.76 28.48
C THR A 321 -37.81 -26.34 27.46
N ALA A 322 -39.03 -26.04 27.90
CA ALA A 322 -40.08 -25.52 27.02
C ALA A 322 -39.75 -24.11 26.49
N ALA A 323 -39.16 -23.23 27.28
CA ALA A 323 -38.68 -21.93 26.81
C ALA A 323 -37.56 -22.06 25.82
N VAL A 324 -36.60 -22.98 26.02
CA VAL A 324 -35.48 -23.27 25.07
C VAL A 324 -36.03 -23.93 23.80
N GLU A 325 -37.00 -24.85 23.90
CA GLU A 325 -37.68 -25.44 22.73
C GLU A 325 -38.50 -24.40 21.97
N GLN A 326 -39.14 -23.46 22.66
CA GLN A 326 -39.88 -22.36 22.04
C GLN A 326 -38.98 -21.33 21.38
N GLU A 327 -37.78 -21.09 21.92
CA GLU A 327 -36.73 -20.23 21.34
C GLU A 327 -36.07 -20.94 20.14
N LEU A 328 -35.86 -22.26 20.20
CA LEU A 328 -35.38 -23.09 19.08
C LEU A 328 -36.43 -23.32 17.99
N ALA A 329 -37.71 -23.19 18.30
CA ALA A 329 -38.82 -23.34 17.33
C ALA A 329 -39.21 -22.02 16.64
N GLN A 330 -38.60 -20.87 17.02
CA GLN A 330 -38.74 -19.66 16.21
C GLN A 330 -37.98 -19.90 14.91
N PRO A 331 -38.61 -19.80 13.74
CA PRO A 331 -37.88 -19.89 12.48
C PRO A 331 -36.86 -18.75 12.50
N GLU A 332 -35.57 -19.07 12.34
CA GLU A 332 -34.56 -18.05 12.08
C GLU A 332 -35.10 -17.09 11.03
N GLU A 333 -35.30 -15.82 11.38
CA GLU A 333 -35.89 -14.85 10.46
C GLU A 333 -34.91 -14.73 9.28
N ALA A 334 -35.34 -15.32 8.14
CA ALA A 334 -34.57 -15.33 6.92
C ALA A 334 -34.21 -13.88 6.56
N TYR A 335 -32.93 -13.61 6.30
CA TYR A 335 -32.44 -12.30 5.91
C TYR A 335 -33.29 -11.66 4.81
N GLN A 336 -33.83 -10.47 5.05
CA GLN A 336 -34.62 -9.73 4.09
C GLN A 336 -33.73 -8.72 3.35
N TYR A 337 -33.76 -8.79 2.02
CA TYR A 337 -33.02 -7.83 1.19
C TYR A 337 -33.61 -6.43 1.35
N PRO A 338 -32.75 -5.37 1.40
CA PRO A 338 -33.22 -4.01 1.47
C PRO A 338 -34.13 -3.67 0.29
N PRO A 339 -35.30 -3.05 0.53
CA PRO A 339 -36.19 -2.63 -0.56
C PRO A 339 -35.54 -1.48 -1.35
N ILE A 340 -35.72 -1.49 -2.66
CA ILE A 340 -35.12 -0.49 -3.56
C ILE A 340 -35.60 0.94 -3.28
N THR A 341 -36.73 1.10 -2.63
CA THR A 341 -37.31 2.40 -2.21
C THR A 341 -36.47 3.14 -1.17
N LEU A 342 -35.50 2.47 -0.55
CA LEU A 342 -34.53 3.14 0.34
C LEU A 342 -33.49 3.98 -0.41
N LEU A 343 -33.38 3.78 -1.73
CA LEU A 343 -32.50 4.52 -2.61
C LEU A 343 -33.28 5.57 -3.41
N ASP A 344 -32.72 6.76 -3.52
CA ASP A 344 -33.37 7.88 -4.19
C ASP A 344 -33.43 7.71 -5.71
N GLU A 345 -34.54 8.16 -6.31
CA GLU A 345 -34.70 8.18 -7.76
C GLU A 345 -33.89 9.30 -8.42
N ASN A 346 -33.56 9.09 -9.69
CA ASN A 346 -32.91 10.11 -10.50
C ASN A 346 -33.97 11.05 -11.10
N THR A 347 -34.06 12.28 -10.58
CA THR A 347 -35.04 13.28 -11.04
C THR A 347 -34.50 14.25 -12.11
N ALA A 348 -33.27 14.02 -12.61
CA ALA A 348 -32.60 14.94 -13.54
C ALA A 348 -33.03 14.75 -14.99
N ASP A 349 -34.10 15.44 -15.42
CA ASP A 349 -34.52 15.54 -16.82
C ASP A 349 -34.31 16.96 -17.36
N ASN A 350 -33.14 17.23 -17.96
CA ASN A 350 -32.88 18.44 -18.73
C ASN A 350 -32.08 18.16 -20.02
N TYR A 351 -32.66 17.42 -20.95
CA TYR A 351 -31.99 17.07 -22.20
C TYR A 351 -32.19 18.08 -23.36
N THR A 352 -33.11 19.06 -23.23
CA THR A 352 -33.57 19.88 -24.36
C THR A 352 -32.63 21.02 -24.76
N GLU A 353 -31.86 21.61 -23.81
CA GLU A 353 -30.93 22.70 -24.11
C GLU A 353 -29.55 22.25 -24.59
N VAL A 354 -29.20 21.00 -24.34
CA VAL A 354 -27.85 20.45 -24.58
C VAL A 354 -27.55 20.31 -26.10
N GLY A 355 -28.56 20.07 -26.93
CA GLY A 355 -28.37 19.78 -28.36
C GLY A 355 -27.72 20.90 -29.20
N ALA A 356 -28.00 22.15 -28.88
CA ALA A 356 -27.37 23.29 -29.59
C ALA A 356 -25.91 23.47 -29.17
N GLU A 357 -25.60 23.29 -27.88
CA GLU A 357 -24.24 23.36 -27.36
C GLU A 357 -23.35 22.25 -27.96
N LEU A 358 -23.84 21.02 -28.02
CA LEU A 358 -23.12 19.88 -28.61
C LEU A 358 -22.70 20.14 -30.05
N ARG A 359 -23.59 20.72 -30.86
CA ARG A 359 -23.29 21.07 -32.28
C ARG A 359 -22.23 22.18 -32.33
N SER A 360 -22.39 23.23 -31.54
CA SER A 360 -21.44 24.35 -31.47
C SER A 360 -20.03 23.86 -31.07
N ASN A 361 -19.95 23.04 -30.06
CA ASN A 361 -18.67 22.47 -29.60
C ASN A 361 -18.04 21.52 -30.64
N SER A 362 -18.84 20.73 -31.36
CA SER A 362 -18.36 19.88 -32.45
C SER A 362 -17.76 20.71 -33.57
N GLN A 363 -18.40 21.83 -33.95
CA GLN A 363 -17.88 22.74 -34.98
C GLN A 363 -16.60 23.44 -34.54
N ARG A 364 -16.57 23.95 -33.28
CA ARG A 364 -15.34 24.55 -32.70
C ARG A 364 -14.17 23.56 -32.68
N LEU A 365 -14.41 22.33 -32.31
CA LEU A 365 -13.40 21.27 -32.34
C LEU A 365 -12.86 21.03 -33.71
N ALA A 366 -13.74 20.92 -34.73
CA ALA A 366 -13.33 20.74 -36.11
C ALA A 366 -12.46 21.91 -36.64
N GLN A 367 -12.88 23.17 -36.36
CA GLN A 367 -12.12 24.36 -36.69
C GLN A 367 -10.77 24.42 -35.96
N THR A 368 -10.74 24.07 -34.68
CA THR A 368 -9.48 24.04 -33.90
C THR A 368 -8.51 23.01 -34.44
N LEU A 369 -8.97 21.78 -34.72
CA LEU A 369 -8.12 20.75 -35.33
C LEU A 369 -7.56 21.17 -36.68
N GLN A 370 -8.41 21.78 -37.52
CA GLN A 370 -8.01 22.29 -38.84
C GLN A 370 -6.98 23.43 -38.70
N SER A 371 -7.11 24.34 -37.73
CA SER A 371 -6.16 25.45 -37.52
C SER A 371 -4.76 24.93 -37.12
N PHE A 372 -4.70 23.79 -36.41
CA PHE A 372 -3.44 23.10 -36.09
C PHE A 372 -2.96 22.13 -37.20
N GLY A 373 -3.59 22.16 -38.36
CA GLY A 373 -3.21 21.33 -39.53
C GLY A 373 -3.46 19.83 -39.26
N VAL A 374 -4.51 19.49 -38.51
CA VAL A 374 -4.99 18.13 -38.31
C VAL A 374 -6.25 17.91 -39.15
N ASP A 375 -6.12 17.11 -40.20
CA ASP A 375 -7.25 16.75 -41.06
C ASP A 375 -8.07 15.64 -40.40
N ALA A 376 -9.19 16.02 -39.82
CA ALA A 376 -10.11 15.13 -39.07
C ALA A 376 -11.57 15.48 -39.44
N ARG A 377 -12.35 14.46 -39.76
CA ARG A 377 -13.80 14.62 -40.05
C ARG A 377 -14.63 14.37 -38.80
N PRO A 378 -15.56 15.29 -38.44
CA PRO A 378 -16.46 15.06 -37.31
C PRO A 378 -17.36 13.85 -37.60
N GLY A 379 -17.53 13.01 -36.59
CA GLY A 379 -18.37 11.82 -36.59
C GLY A 379 -19.51 11.93 -35.56
N ALA A 380 -19.77 10.84 -34.83
CA ALA A 380 -20.81 10.78 -33.82
C ALA A 380 -20.46 11.62 -32.59
N VAL A 381 -21.47 12.19 -31.95
CA VAL A 381 -21.38 12.84 -30.64
C VAL A 381 -22.13 12.00 -29.62
N VAL A 382 -21.44 11.55 -28.58
CA VAL A 382 -22.04 10.73 -27.51
C VAL A 382 -22.01 11.55 -26.24
N HIS A 383 -23.19 11.93 -25.77
CA HIS A 383 -23.34 12.70 -24.53
C HIS A 383 -23.48 11.73 -23.35
N GLY A 384 -22.54 11.79 -22.41
CA GLY A 384 -22.55 11.00 -21.18
C GLY A 384 -22.82 11.81 -19.93
N PRO A 385 -22.86 11.19 -18.75
CA PRO A 385 -23.21 11.86 -17.49
C PRO A 385 -22.24 12.97 -17.07
N SER A 386 -20.95 12.77 -17.25
CA SER A 386 -19.87 13.70 -16.85
C SER A 386 -19.14 14.34 -18.02
N VAL A 387 -19.08 13.63 -19.15
CA VAL A 387 -18.34 14.08 -20.33
C VAL A 387 -19.11 13.78 -21.60
N THR A 388 -18.85 14.61 -22.60
CA THR A 388 -19.31 14.36 -23.98
C THR A 388 -18.13 13.91 -24.82
N ARG A 389 -18.29 12.80 -25.52
CA ARG A 389 -17.31 12.27 -26.46
C ARG A 389 -17.65 12.69 -27.85
N TYR A 390 -16.77 13.48 -28.49
CA TYR A 390 -16.83 13.85 -29.89
C TYR A 390 -15.92 12.91 -30.68
N GLU A 391 -16.47 12.15 -31.59
CA GLU A 391 -15.74 11.23 -32.44
C GLU A 391 -15.23 11.93 -33.68
N PHE A 392 -13.95 11.75 -34.01
CA PHE A 392 -13.33 12.27 -35.21
C PHE A 392 -12.64 11.15 -35.98
N THR A 393 -12.93 11.04 -37.26
CA THR A 393 -12.21 10.14 -38.17
C THR A 393 -10.99 10.86 -38.72
N LEU A 394 -9.80 10.28 -38.44
CA LEU A 394 -8.52 10.82 -38.89
C LEU A 394 -8.25 10.41 -40.34
N GLU A 395 -7.73 11.35 -41.15
CA GLU A 395 -7.26 11.04 -42.48
C GLU A 395 -5.94 10.25 -42.44
N GLN A 396 -5.63 9.59 -43.58
CA GLN A 396 -4.43 8.76 -43.67
C GLN A 396 -3.17 9.61 -43.49
N GLY A 397 -2.23 9.10 -42.63
CA GLY A 397 -0.99 9.79 -42.35
C GLY A 397 -1.01 10.67 -41.08
N VAL A 398 -2.16 10.95 -40.48
CA VAL A 398 -2.24 11.71 -39.24
C VAL A 398 -1.84 10.82 -38.07
N LYS A 399 -0.76 11.18 -37.34
CA LYS A 399 -0.30 10.47 -36.17
C LYS A 399 -1.18 10.81 -34.96
N LEU A 400 -1.58 9.81 -34.16
CA LEU A 400 -2.35 10.00 -32.93
C LEU A 400 -1.63 10.95 -31.94
N SER A 401 -0.30 10.83 -31.84
CA SER A 401 0.51 11.72 -30.97
C SER A 401 0.40 13.20 -31.33
N LYS A 402 0.15 13.55 -32.60
CA LYS A 402 -0.07 14.94 -33.00
C LYS A 402 -1.32 15.51 -32.36
N ILE A 403 -2.39 14.72 -32.26
CA ILE A 403 -3.66 15.15 -31.67
C ILE A 403 -3.59 15.11 -30.14
N THR A 404 -3.00 14.06 -29.55
CA THR A 404 -2.89 13.96 -28.10
C THR A 404 -2.06 15.09 -27.48
N ASN A 405 -1.07 15.61 -28.21
CA ASN A 405 -0.28 16.75 -27.76
C ASN A 405 -1.05 18.09 -27.83
N LEU A 406 -2.14 18.17 -28.56
CA LEU A 406 -3.01 19.35 -28.67
C LEU A 406 -4.13 19.35 -27.59
N ALA A 407 -4.11 18.42 -26.64
CA ALA A 407 -5.18 18.29 -25.66
C ALA A 407 -5.40 19.58 -24.84
N ASP A 408 -4.34 20.24 -24.44
CA ASP A 408 -4.42 21.47 -23.62
C ASP A 408 -4.84 22.68 -24.49
N ASP A 409 -4.42 22.75 -25.75
CA ASP A 409 -4.86 23.79 -26.72
C ASP A 409 -6.34 23.63 -27.06
N ILE A 410 -6.79 22.39 -27.22
CA ILE A 410 -8.21 22.08 -27.45
C ILE A 410 -9.05 22.43 -26.21
N ALA A 411 -8.57 22.13 -25.01
CA ALA A 411 -9.24 22.50 -23.76
C ALA A 411 -9.40 24.03 -23.67
N LEU A 412 -8.34 24.77 -23.97
CA LEU A 412 -8.37 26.23 -24.01
C LEU A 412 -9.39 26.77 -25.02
N ALA A 413 -9.41 26.24 -26.24
CA ALA A 413 -10.34 26.65 -27.29
C ALA A 413 -11.82 26.43 -26.94
N LEU A 414 -12.11 25.39 -26.11
CA LEU A 414 -13.46 25.08 -25.65
C LEU A 414 -13.80 25.73 -24.30
N GLY A 415 -12.83 26.34 -23.59
CA GLY A 415 -13.02 26.85 -22.24
C GLY A 415 -13.26 25.73 -21.23
N ALA A 416 -12.71 24.55 -21.49
CA ALA A 416 -12.80 23.39 -20.62
C ALA A 416 -11.57 23.28 -19.68
N SER A 417 -11.74 22.71 -18.51
CA SER A 417 -10.65 22.49 -17.54
C SER A 417 -9.57 21.50 -18.04
N GLY A 418 -9.91 20.66 -19.01
CA GLY A 418 -9.03 19.70 -19.64
C GLY A 418 -9.82 18.81 -20.59
N VAL A 419 -9.15 18.19 -21.58
CA VAL A 419 -9.78 17.19 -22.46
C VAL A 419 -8.95 15.92 -22.45
N ARG A 420 -9.62 14.78 -22.59
CA ARG A 420 -8.96 13.48 -22.75
C ARG A 420 -9.15 13.00 -24.17
N ILE A 421 -8.06 12.60 -24.83
CA ILE A 421 -8.07 12.12 -26.22
C ILE A 421 -7.67 10.65 -26.22
N ALA A 422 -8.56 9.79 -26.69
CA ALA A 422 -8.34 8.35 -26.72
C ALA A 422 -8.86 7.72 -28.03
N PRO A 423 -8.17 6.71 -28.58
CA PRO A 423 -8.69 5.93 -29.68
C PRO A 423 -9.90 5.11 -29.23
N ILE A 424 -10.92 5.04 -30.08
CA ILE A 424 -12.15 4.29 -29.75
C ILE A 424 -11.93 2.82 -30.10
N PRO A 425 -12.18 1.89 -29.16
CA PRO A 425 -12.10 0.47 -29.44
C PRO A 425 -13.05 0.10 -30.62
N ASN A 426 -12.62 -0.84 -31.45
CA ASN A 426 -13.39 -1.38 -32.58
C ASN A 426 -13.72 -0.40 -33.72
N LYS A 427 -13.24 0.86 -33.69
CA LYS A 427 -13.37 1.82 -34.82
C LYS A 427 -12.00 2.16 -35.38
N ILE A 428 -11.78 1.86 -36.66
CA ILE A 428 -10.48 2.11 -37.34
C ILE A 428 -10.36 3.61 -37.62
N SER A 429 -9.20 4.20 -37.30
CA SER A 429 -8.87 5.61 -37.51
C SER A 429 -9.80 6.60 -36.78
N VAL A 430 -10.60 6.17 -35.81
CA VAL A 430 -11.50 7.05 -35.07
C VAL A 430 -10.90 7.37 -33.70
N VAL A 431 -10.87 8.65 -33.39
CA VAL A 431 -10.42 9.18 -32.09
C VAL A 431 -11.60 9.84 -31.38
N GLY A 432 -11.76 9.56 -30.10
CA GLY A 432 -12.70 10.24 -29.22
C GLY A 432 -12.01 11.38 -28.48
N ILE A 433 -12.57 12.59 -28.59
CA ILE A 433 -12.20 13.75 -27.78
C ILE A 433 -13.28 13.88 -26.71
N GLU A 434 -12.91 13.59 -25.48
CA GLU A 434 -13.80 13.61 -24.32
C GLU A 434 -13.67 14.97 -23.63
N VAL A 435 -14.75 15.74 -23.70
CA VAL A 435 -14.87 17.11 -23.16
C VAL A 435 -15.76 17.09 -21.94
N PRO A 436 -15.36 17.65 -20.80
CA PRO A 436 -16.20 17.77 -19.60
C PRO A 436 -17.50 18.52 -19.90
N ASN A 437 -18.62 18.01 -19.39
CA ASN A 437 -19.90 18.68 -19.44
C ASN A 437 -19.89 19.87 -18.48
N ARG A 438 -20.62 20.94 -18.81
CA ARG A 438 -20.77 22.07 -17.90
C ARG A 438 -21.56 21.71 -16.64
N ALA A 439 -22.61 20.89 -16.80
CA ALA A 439 -23.37 20.30 -15.74
C ALA A 439 -23.11 18.78 -15.73
N VAL A 440 -22.65 18.26 -14.60
CA VAL A 440 -22.47 16.81 -14.39
C VAL A 440 -23.77 16.25 -13.83
N THR A 441 -24.33 15.25 -14.52
CA THR A 441 -25.51 14.51 -14.05
C THR A 441 -25.04 13.38 -13.13
N PRO A 442 -25.45 13.32 -11.86
CA PRO A 442 -25.10 12.22 -10.98
C PRO A 442 -25.74 10.91 -11.47
N VAL A 443 -24.98 9.82 -11.45
CA VAL A 443 -25.51 8.47 -11.71
C VAL A 443 -25.95 7.89 -10.37
N ARG A 444 -27.23 7.83 -10.10
CA ARG A 444 -27.73 7.25 -8.85
C ARG A 444 -27.43 5.73 -8.80
N ILE A 445 -27.09 5.23 -7.61
CA ILE A 445 -26.83 3.80 -7.42
C ILE A 445 -28.07 2.99 -7.78
N ARG A 446 -29.26 3.50 -7.50
CA ARG A 446 -30.55 2.89 -7.84
C ARG A 446 -30.66 2.54 -9.31
N ASP A 447 -30.26 3.47 -10.21
CA ASP A 447 -30.31 3.25 -11.67
C ASP A 447 -29.56 1.99 -12.12
N VAL A 448 -28.46 1.67 -11.42
CA VAL A 448 -27.61 0.53 -11.76
C VAL A 448 -28.08 -0.75 -11.07
N VAL A 449 -28.51 -0.65 -9.80
CA VAL A 449 -29.03 -1.80 -9.03
C VAL A 449 -30.35 -2.33 -9.61
N GLU A 450 -31.24 -1.46 -10.13
CA GLU A 450 -32.47 -1.86 -10.83
C GLU A 450 -32.20 -2.38 -12.25
N SER A 451 -31.02 -2.14 -12.83
CA SER A 451 -30.74 -2.56 -14.21
C SER A 451 -30.76 -4.09 -14.36
N ARG A 452 -31.19 -4.55 -15.54
CA ARG A 452 -31.14 -5.97 -15.88
C ARG A 452 -29.73 -6.55 -15.74
N THR A 453 -28.71 -5.77 -16.07
CA THR A 453 -27.31 -6.19 -15.97
C THR A 453 -26.92 -6.57 -14.54
N PHE A 454 -27.49 -5.90 -13.53
CA PHE A 454 -27.23 -6.18 -12.12
C PHE A 454 -28.19 -7.27 -11.59
N THR A 455 -29.49 -7.16 -11.85
CA THR A 455 -30.49 -8.08 -11.31
C THR A 455 -30.31 -9.52 -11.81
N GLU A 456 -30.01 -9.71 -13.11
CA GLU A 456 -29.78 -11.01 -13.72
C GLU A 456 -28.37 -11.56 -13.47
N HIS A 457 -27.48 -10.77 -12.84
CA HIS A 457 -26.09 -11.20 -12.56
C HIS A 457 -26.07 -12.27 -11.47
N LYS A 458 -25.45 -13.44 -11.77
CA LYS A 458 -25.48 -14.62 -10.89
C LYS A 458 -24.53 -14.57 -9.69
N SER A 459 -23.52 -13.69 -9.72
CA SER A 459 -22.51 -13.63 -8.65
C SER A 459 -23.05 -12.92 -7.43
N PRO A 460 -22.89 -13.49 -6.22
CA PRO A 460 -23.27 -12.83 -4.96
C PRO A 460 -22.41 -11.61 -4.64
N VAL A 461 -21.21 -11.50 -5.21
CA VAL A 461 -20.30 -10.37 -5.03
C VAL A 461 -20.27 -9.42 -6.24
N ALA A 462 -21.39 -9.33 -6.96
CA ALA A 462 -21.58 -8.33 -8.01
C ALA A 462 -21.84 -6.95 -7.39
N PHE A 463 -21.29 -5.89 -8.00
CA PHE A 463 -21.46 -4.52 -7.51
C PHE A 463 -21.69 -3.52 -8.64
N ALA A 464 -22.41 -2.46 -8.32
CA ALA A 464 -22.68 -1.34 -9.22
C ALA A 464 -21.43 -0.47 -9.37
N VAL A 465 -20.84 -0.43 -10.57
CA VAL A 465 -19.71 0.42 -10.88
C VAL A 465 -20.19 1.82 -11.31
N GLY A 466 -21.12 1.90 -12.25
CA GLY A 466 -21.63 3.16 -12.77
C GLY A 466 -22.18 3.06 -14.18
N LYS A 467 -22.14 4.16 -14.92
CA LYS A 467 -22.51 4.22 -16.34
C LYS A 467 -21.29 4.62 -17.19
N ASP A 468 -21.15 3.99 -18.36
CA ASP A 468 -20.14 4.41 -19.34
C ASP A 468 -20.54 5.73 -20.03
N ILE A 469 -19.67 6.24 -20.93
CA ILE A 469 -19.97 7.46 -21.68
C ILE A 469 -21.20 7.30 -22.58
N GLY A 470 -21.55 6.05 -22.95
CA GLY A 470 -22.76 5.74 -23.75
C GLY A 470 -24.04 5.64 -22.92
N GLY A 471 -23.97 5.75 -21.59
CA GLY A 471 -25.08 5.60 -20.67
C GLY A 471 -25.38 4.14 -20.27
N SER A 472 -24.57 3.16 -20.74
CA SER A 472 -24.77 1.75 -20.40
C SER A 472 -24.33 1.48 -18.96
N CYS A 473 -25.15 0.72 -18.20
CA CYS A 473 -24.82 0.32 -16.84
C CYS A 473 -23.65 -0.68 -16.82
N ILE A 474 -22.62 -0.37 -16.03
CA ILE A 474 -21.45 -1.22 -15.81
C ILE A 474 -21.56 -1.86 -14.42
N VAL A 475 -21.52 -3.18 -14.42
CA VAL A 475 -21.54 -4.01 -13.20
C VAL A 475 -20.20 -4.72 -13.08
N GLY A 476 -19.59 -4.61 -11.92
CA GLY A 476 -18.37 -5.34 -11.56
C GLY A 476 -18.72 -6.64 -10.87
N ASP A 477 -17.80 -7.59 -10.85
CA ASP A 477 -17.93 -8.87 -10.16
C ASP A 477 -16.61 -9.20 -9.46
N ILE A 478 -16.56 -9.07 -8.13
CA ILE A 478 -15.34 -9.30 -7.37
C ILE A 478 -14.84 -10.74 -7.56
N GLY A 479 -15.71 -11.72 -7.72
CA GLY A 479 -15.34 -13.12 -7.98
C GLY A 479 -14.55 -13.30 -9.28
N LYS A 480 -14.86 -12.49 -10.32
CA LYS A 480 -14.11 -12.47 -11.59
C LYS A 480 -12.87 -11.57 -11.54
N LEU A 481 -12.95 -10.45 -10.81
CA LEU A 481 -11.86 -9.47 -10.65
C LEU A 481 -10.80 -9.89 -9.65
N PRO A 482 -10.90 -10.99 -8.95
CA PRO A 482 -10.57 -11.52 -7.64
C PRO A 482 -10.24 -10.46 -6.58
N HIS A 483 -9.52 -9.43 -6.93
CA HIS A 483 -9.13 -8.34 -6.04
C HIS A 483 -9.18 -7.03 -6.82
N VAL A 484 -9.47 -5.92 -6.13
CA VAL A 484 -9.62 -4.60 -6.74
C VAL A 484 -8.81 -3.57 -5.97
N LEU A 485 -8.00 -2.80 -6.69
CA LEU A 485 -7.31 -1.63 -6.17
C LEU A 485 -8.05 -0.36 -6.61
N ILE A 486 -8.46 0.48 -5.65
CA ILE A 486 -9.19 1.72 -5.86
C ILE A 486 -8.33 2.89 -5.39
N ALA A 487 -7.97 3.82 -6.26
CA ALA A 487 -7.13 4.93 -5.87
C ALA A 487 -7.57 6.26 -6.50
N GLY A 488 -7.32 7.36 -5.80
CA GLY A 488 -7.63 8.72 -6.25
C GLY A 488 -7.54 9.74 -5.12
N THR A 489 -7.42 11.02 -5.45
CA THR A 489 -7.30 12.11 -4.47
C THR A 489 -8.58 12.29 -3.65
N THR A 490 -8.47 13.00 -2.53
CA THR A 490 -9.62 13.37 -1.68
C THR A 490 -10.67 14.11 -2.50
N GLY A 491 -11.94 13.73 -2.34
CA GLY A 491 -13.06 14.33 -3.10
C GLY A 491 -13.21 13.85 -4.54
N SER A 492 -12.36 12.92 -5.03
CA SER A 492 -12.47 12.36 -6.38
C SER A 492 -13.63 11.39 -6.57
N GLY A 493 -14.18 10.81 -5.49
CA GLY A 493 -15.27 9.84 -5.51
C GLY A 493 -14.91 8.44 -4.99
N LYS A 494 -13.68 8.24 -4.47
CA LYS A 494 -13.18 6.96 -3.95
C LYS A 494 -14.10 6.35 -2.89
N SER A 495 -14.39 7.07 -1.82
CA SER A 495 -15.22 6.59 -0.70
C SER A 495 -16.65 6.29 -1.14
N VAL A 496 -17.22 7.13 -2.02
CA VAL A 496 -18.56 6.87 -2.59
C VAL A 496 -18.58 5.56 -3.39
N CYS A 497 -17.52 5.26 -4.15
CA CYS A 497 -17.40 3.99 -4.88
C CYS A 497 -17.27 2.78 -3.93
N THR A 498 -16.51 2.90 -2.86
CA THR A 498 -16.37 1.83 -1.85
C THR A 498 -17.70 1.59 -1.16
N ASN A 499 -18.42 2.63 -0.78
CA ASN A 499 -19.76 2.54 -0.20
C ASN A 499 -20.79 1.93 -1.20
N SER A 500 -20.75 2.38 -2.46
CA SER A 500 -21.59 1.81 -3.52
C SER A 500 -21.35 0.30 -3.71
N LEU A 501 -20.09 -0.15 -3.63
CA LEU A 501 -19.71 -1.56 -3.69
C LEU A 501 -20.30 -2.35 -2.52
N ILE A 502 -20.13 -1.86 -1.28
CA ILE A 502 -20.64 -2.52 -0.07
C ILE A 502 -22.17 -2.59 -0.14
N VAL A 503 -22.85 -1.47 -0.38
CA VAL A 503 -24.31 -1.41 -0.48
C VAL A 503 -24.83 -2.32 -1.58
N SER A 504 -24.17 -2.39 -2.74
CA SER A 504 -24.56 -3.33 -3.82
C SER A 504 -24.56 -4.78 -3.37
N ILE A 505 -23.57 -5.18 -2.54
CA ILE A 505 -23.50 -6.55 -2.00
C ILE A 505 -24.62 -6.78 -0.99
N LEU A 506 -24.96 -5.80 -0.14
CA LEU A 506 -26.10 -5.91 0.79
C LEU A 506 -27.45 -6.09 0.07
N TYR A 507 -27.60 -5.55 -1.15
CA TYR A 507 -28.77 -5.78 -2.01
C TYR A 507 -28.75 -7.12 -2.74
N LYS A 508 -27.63 -7.85 -2.73
CA LYS A 508 -27.43 -9.04 -3.58
C LYS A 508 -27.23 -10.33 -2.81
N SER A 509 -26.72 -10.26 -1.58
CA SER A 509 -26.23 -11.44 -0.85
C SER A 509 -26.71 -11.47 0.59
N THR A 510 -26.89 -12.66 1.11
CA THR A 510 -27.16 -12.93 2.53
C THR A 510 -25.85 -12.98 3.33
N PRO A 511 -25.89 -12.86 4.67
CA PRO A 511 -24.73 -13.05 5.54
C PRO A 511 -24.09 -14.45 5.45
N GLU A 512 -24.86 -15.47 5.05
CA GLU A 512 -24.33 -16.81 4.82
C GLU A 512 -23.53 -16.95 3.51
N GLU A 513 -23.83 -16.09 2.52
CA GLU A 513 -23.16 -16.11 1.23
C GLU A 513 -21.91 -15.22 1.23
N VAL A 514 -21.98 -14.06 1.91
CA VAL A 514 -20.89 -13.07 1.94
C VAL A 514 -20.71 -12.49 3.32
N ARG A 515 -19.47 -12.50 3.80
CA ARG A 515 -19.04 -11.86 5.05
C ARG A 515 -17.97 -10.80 4.77
N PHE A 516 -17.97 -9.74 5.56
CA PHE A 516 -17.00 -8.66 5.47
C PHE A 516 -16.01 -8.63 6.63
N ILE A 517 -14.78 -8.23 6.31
CA ILE A 517 -13.82 -7.64 7.24
C ILE A 517 -13.56 -6.22 6.75
N MET A 518 -13.88 -5.24 7.55
CA MET A 518 -13.72 -3.83 7.19
C MET A 518 -12.63 -3.19 8.03
N VAL A 519 -11.74 -2.43 7.36
CA VAL A 519 -10.60 -1.73 7.97
C VAL A 519 -10.71 -0.25 7.62
N ASP A 520 -10.92 0.58 8.65
CA ASP A 520 -11.02 2.03 8.53
C ASP A 520 -10.17 2.72 9.61
N PRO A 521 -8.89 2.98 9.33
CA PRO A 521 -8.01 3.63 10.30
C PRO A 521 -8.38 5.08 10.61
N LYS A 522 -9.22 5.71 9.79
CA LYS A 522 -9.70 7.09 9.97
C LYS A 522 -11.00 7.19 10.76
N MET A 523 -11.72 6.10 10.96
CA MET A 523 -13.02 6.03 11.65
C MET A 523 -14.12 6.92 11.04
N VAL A 524 -14.12 7.12 9.73
CA VAL A 524 -15.02 8.06 9.06
C VAL A 524 -15.98 7.37 8.09
N GLU A 525 -15.45 6.54 7.21
CA GLU A 525 -16.18 6.06 6.04
C GLU A 525 -16.94 4.74 6.29
N LEU A 526 -16.35 3.80 7.05
CA LEU A 526 -16.90 2.46 7.25
C LEU A 526 -17.54 2.27 8.64
N ALA A 527 -17.40 3.23 9.54
CA ALA A 527 -18.00 3.18 10.88
C ALA A 527 -19.53 2.95 10.90
N PRO A 528 -20.35 3.50 9.97
CA PRO A 528 -21.79 3.27 9.91
C PRO A 528 -22.18 1.79 9.78
N TYR A 529 -21.34 0.96 9.15
CA TYR A 529 -21.61 -0.46 8.92
C TYR A 529 -21.43 -1.34 10.17
N ASN A 530 -20.91 -0.81 11.30
CA ASN A 530 -20.86 -1.60 12.54
C ASN A 530 -22.26 -2.07 12.93
N GLY A 531 -22.39 -3.36 13.21
CA GLY A 531 -23.67 -3.99 13.61
C GLY A 531 -24.46 -4.61 12.48
N ILE A 532 -24.01 -4.59 11.21
CA ILE A 532 -24.67 -5.37 10.15
C ILE A 532 -24.31 -6.86 10.27
N PRO A 533 -25.25 -7.77 9.97
CA PRO A 533 -25.03 -9.23 10.11
C PRO A 533 -23.94 -9.79 9.19
N HIS A 534 -23.56 -9.07 8.15
CA HIS A 534 -22.49 -9.47 7.24
C HIS A 534 -21.09 -9.29 7.82
N LEU A 535 -20.87 -8.56 8.93
CA LEU A 535 -19.56 -8.39 9.53
C LEU A 535 -19.12 -9.63 10.30
N LEU A 536 -17.87 -10.10 10.05
CA LEU A 536 -17.24 -11.15 10.85
C LEU A 536 -16.70 -10.61 12.18
N ILE A 537 -16.22 -9.38 12.19
CA ILE A 537 -15.67 -8.65 13.35
C ILE A 537 -16.09 -7.19 13.26
N PRO A 538 -16.10 -6.43 14.35
CA PRO A 538 -16.29 -4.98 14.29
C PRO A 538 -15.29 -4.32 13.36
N VAL A 539 -15.65 -3.17 12.78
CA VAL A 539 -14.76 -2.41 11.88
C VAL A 539 -13.45 -2.13 12.60
N VAL A 540 -12.35 -2.58 11.99
CA VAL A 540 -11.00 -2.49 12.56
C VAL A 540 -10.43 -1.10 12.31
N THR A 541 -10.11 -0.39 13.39
CA THR A 541 -9.60 1.00 13.33
C THR A 541 -8.11 1.11 13.64
N ASP A 542 -7.56 0.18 14.40
CA ASP A 542 -6.13 0.14 14.74
C ASP A 542 -5.31 -0.51 13.62
N PRO A 543 -4.25 0.15 13.09
CA PRO A 543 -3.42 -0.42 12.04
C PRO A 543 -2.71 -1.73 12.40
N LYS A 544 -2.36 -1.95 13.70
CA LYS A 544 -1.75 -3.21 14.15
C LYS A 544 -2.77 -4.35 14.13
N LYS A 545 -4.00 -4.08 14.60
CA LYS A 545 -5.10 -5.04 14.53
C LYS A 545 -5.49 -5.33 13.08
N ALA A 546 -5.41 -4.33 12.20
CA ALA A 546 -5.64 -4.50 10.75
C ALA A 546 -4.61 -5.46 10.11
N ALA A 547 -3.33 -5.33 10.47
CA ALA A 547 -2.32 -6.30 10.04
C ALA A 547 -2.62 -7.71 10.57
N GLY A 548 -3.10 -7.83 11.82
CA GLY A 548 -3.57 -9.09 12.40
C GLY A 548 -4.78 -9.67 11.65
N ALA A 549 -5.76 -8.84 11.25
CA ALA A 549 -6.91 -9.26 10.47
C ALA A 549 -6.51 -9.77 9.07
N LEU A 550 -5.54 -9.14 8.43
CA LEU A 550 -4.98 -9.64 7.17
C LEU A 550 -4.22 -10.96 7.34
N GLN A 551 -3.49 -11.16 8.44
CA GLN A 551 -2.86 -12.43 8.77
C GLN A 551 -3.90 -13.52 9.02
N TRP A 552 -4.98 -13.20 9.74
CA TRP A 552 -6.10 -14.12 9.91
C TRP A 552 -6.70 -14.51 8.54
N ALA A 553 -6.86 -13.57 7.61
CA ALA A 553 -7.36 -13.88 6.27
C ALA A 553 -6.44 -14.88 5.54
N VAL A 554 -5.12 -14.76 5.68
CA VAL A 554 -4.17 -15.75 5.15
C VAL A 554 -4.35 -17.11 5.83
N PHE A 555 -4.48 -17.14 7.15
CA PHE A 555 -4.70 -18.38 7.90
C PHE A 555 -6.01 -19.08 7.49
N GLU A 556 -7.12 -18.34 7.42
CA GLU A 556 -8.42 -18.89 6.98
C GLU A 556 -8.35 -19.42 5.54
N MET A 557 -7.67 -18.70 4.65
CA MET A 557 -7.42 -19.17 3.30
C MET A 557 -6.71 -20.52 3.28
N MET A 558 -5.65 -20.69 4.07
CA MET A 558 -4.90 -21.95 4.15
C MET A 558 -5.74 -23.08 4.77
N LYS A 559 -6.54 -22.78 5.80
CA LYS A 559 -7.52 -23.70 6.39
C LYS A 559 -8.51 -24.21 5.35
N ARG A 560 -9.07 -23.32 4.51
CA ARG A 560 -9.98 -23.68 3.41
C ARG A 560 -9.31 -24.58 2.38
N TYR A 561 -8.05 -24.29 2.01
CA TYR A 561 -7.31 -25.19 1.10
C TYR A 561 -7.09 -26.57 1.67
N LYS A 562 -6.85 -26.70 2.98
CA LYS A 562 -6.74 -28.00 3.65
C LYS A 562 -8.05 -28.77 3.53
N LEU A 563 -9.19 -28.13 3.85
CA LEU A 563 -10.51 -28.72 3.70
C LEU A 563 -10.83 -29.10 2.24
N PHE A 564 -10.45 -28.26 1.27
CA PHE A 564 -10.64 -28.61 -0.15
C PHE A 564 -9.84 -29.84 -0.56
N SER A 565 -8.63 -29.99 -0.03
CA SER A 565 -7.79 -31.18 -0.28
C SER A 565 -8.39 -32.45 0.37
N GLU A 566 -8.92 -32.34 1.58
CA GLU A 566 -9.55 -33.45 2.31
C GLU A 566 -10.81 -33.97 1.59
N HIS A 567 -11.61 -33.07 1.01
CA HIS A 567 -12.84 -33.39 0.29
C HIS A 567 -12.67 -33.53 -1.24
N GLY A 568 -11.44 -33.43 -1.76
CA GLY A 568 -11.15 -33.62 -3.18
C GLY A 568 -11.73 -32.54 -4.12
N VAL A 569 -12.05 -31.32 -3.58
CA VAL A 569 -12.60 -30.19 -4.34
C VAL A 569 -11.50 -29.16 -4.66
N LYS A 570 -11.75 -28.29 -5.66
CA LYS A 570 -10.73 -27.35 -6.15
C LYS A 570 -10.91 -25.92 -5.65
N ASP A 571 -12.13 -25.56 -5.30
CA ASP A 571 -12.52 -24.18 -4.94
C ASP A 571 -13.74 -24.17 -4.02
N LEU A 572 -14.05 -22.96 -3.51
CA LEU A 572 -15.18 -22.73 -2.61
C LEU A 572 -16.53 -23.13 -3.24
N ALA A 573 -16.71 -22.91 -4.54
CA ALA A 573 -17.96 -23.27 -5.22
C ALA A 573 -18.16 -24.79 -5.23
N GLY A 574 -17.10 -25.56 -5.49
CA GLY A 574 -17.10 -27.01 -5.42
C GLY A 574 -17.37 -27.52 -4.00
N TYR A 575 -16.73 -26.91 -2.99
CA TYR A 575 -16.97 -27.26 -1.59
C TYR A 575 -18.42 -26.97 -1.16
N ASN A 576 -18.96 -25.79 -1.45
CA ASN A 576 -20.33 -25.43 -1.11
C ASN A 576 -21.37 -26.24 -1.89
N ALA A 577 -21.03 -26.72 -3.10
CA ALA A 577 -21.88 -27.62 -3.83
C ALA A 577 -21.96 -29.02 -3.15
N LEU A 578 -20.83 -29.49 -2.60
CA LEU A 578 -20.78 -30.72 -1.82
C LEU A 578 -21.51 -30.54 -0.48
N ALA A 579 -21.25 -29.47 0.24
CA ALA A 579 -21.87 -29.17 1.54
C ALA A 579 -23.42 -29.02 1.47
N ARG A 580 -23.98 -28.66 0.32
CA ARG A 580 -25.44 -28.66 0.11
C ARG A 580 -26.04 -30.07 -0.06
N GLN A 581 -25.23 -31.08 -0.33
CA GLN A 581 -25.62 -32.47 -0.52
C GLN A 581 -25.38 -33.34 0.71
N ASP A 582 -24.54 -32.86 1.64
CA ASP A 582 -24.07 -33.55 2.82
C ASP A 582 -24.44 -32.73 4.06
N GLU A 583 -25.35 -33.23 4.90
CA GLU A 583 -25.85 -32.57 6.12
C GLU A 583 -24.76 -32.41 7.20
N GLU A 584 -23.65 -33.17 7.12
CA GLU A 584 -22.56 -33.05 8.05
C GLU A 584 -21.62 -31.84 7.71
N LEU A 585 -21.69 -31.31 6.48
CA LEU A 585 -20.84 -30.22 6.01
C LEU A 585 -21.60 -28.89 6.03
N LYS A 586 -20.98 -27.89 6.64
CA LYS A 586 -21.48 -26.51 6.59
C LYS A 586 -20.93 -25.75 5.38
N THR A 587 -21.80 -25.00 4.72
CA THR A 587 -21.39 -24.08 3.67
C THR A 587 -20.48 -22.97 4.22
N MET A 588 -19.52 -22.51 3.41
CA MET A 588 -18.61 -21.42 3.79
C MET A 588 -18.93 -20.15 2.99
N PRO A 589 -18.99 -18.98 3.65
CA PRO A 589 -19.21 -17.71 2.96
C PRO A 589 -17.97 -17.27 2.16
N THR A 590 -18.23 -16.48 1.12
CA THR A 590 -17.18 -15.65 0.50
C THR A 590 -16.81 -14.54 1.46
N VAL A 591 -15.50 -14.28 1.68
CA VAL A 591 -15.02 -13.23 2.57
C VAL A 591 -14.45 -12.08 1.74
N VAL A 592 -14.98 -10.88 1.95
CA VAL A 592 -14.50 -9.65 1.30
C VAL A 592 -13.83 -8.77 2.34
N VAL A 593 -12.52 -8.57 2.19
CA VAL A 593 -11.74 -7.66 3.04
C VAL A 593 -11.70 -6.29 2.38
N VAL A 594 -12.27 -5.29 3.03
CA VAL A 594 -12.34 -3.90 2.54
C VAL A 594 -11.39 -3.03 3.37
N ILE A 595 -10.45 -2.36 2.71
CA ILE A 595 -9.50 -1.43 3.32
C ILE A 595 -9.77 -0.04 2.74
N ASP A 596 -10.19 0.92 3.56
CA ASP A 596 -10.48 2.28 3.08
C ASP A 596 -9.22 3.09 2.79
N GLU A 597 -8.18 2.97 3.63
CA GLU A 597 -6.93 3.69 3.42
C GLU A 597 -5.70 2.80 3.67
N LEU A 598 -5.14 2.26 2.60
CA LEU A 598 -3.95 1.42 2.68
C LEU A 598 -2.71 2.19 3.18
N ALA A 599 -2.60 3.49 2.82
CA ALA A 599 -1.42 4.29 3.17
C ALA A 599 -1.18 4.35 4.68
N ASP A 600 -2.25 4.43 5.48
CA ASP A 600 -2.14 4.51 6.94
C ASP A 600 -1.68 3.17 7.56
N LEU A 601 -2.00 2.04 6.94
CA LEU A 601 -1.49 0.72 7.34
C LEU A 601 -0.01 0.56 6.96
N MET A 602 0.38 1.04 5.77
CA MET A 602 1.75 0.97 5.28
C MET A 602 2.73 1.82 6.10
N LEU A 603 2.25 2.87 6.76
CA LEU A 603 3.08 3.66 7.68
C LEU A 603 3.46 2.91 8.96
N VAL A 604 2.61 1.99 9.44
CA VAL A 604 2.77 1.33 10.75
C VAL A 604 3.34 -0.08 10.60
N ALA A 605 2.85 -0.86 9.62
CA ALA A 605 3.14 -2.28 9.47
C ALA A 605 3.36 -2.69 7.99
N ALA A 606 4.14 -1.91 7.24
CA ALA A 606 4.30 -2.06 5.79
C ALA A 606 4.61 -3.49 5.33
N LYS A 607 5.60 -4.13 5.96
CA LYS A 607 6.08 -5.46 5.54
C LYS A 607 5.01 -6.53 5.71
N GLU A 608 4.33 -6.55 6.84
CA GLU A 608 3.33 -7.57 7.18
C GLU A 608 2.06 -7.39 6.38
N VAL A 609 1.64 -6.13 6.18
CA VAL A 609 0.48 -5.77 5.36
C VAL A 609 0.74 -6.15 3.90
N GLU A 610 1.91 -5.78 3.35
CA GLU A 610 2.28 -6.13 1.97
C GLU A 610 2.34 -7.65 1.77
N GLU A 611 3.00 -8.39 2.69
CA GLU A 611 3.12 -9.85 2.60
C GLU A 611 1.76 -10.54 2.65
N SER A 612 0.90 -10.14 3.59
CA SER A 612 -0.45 -10.70 3.75
C SER A 612 -1.34 -10.40 2.54
N ILE A 613 -1.35 -9.14 2.06
CA ILE A 613 -2.07 -8.75 0.85
C ILE A 613 -1.59 -9.56 -0.35
N CYS A 614 -0.28 -9.69 -0.56
CA CYS A 614 0.27 -10.45 -1.67
C CYS A 614 -0.09 -11.94 -1.60
N ARG A 615 -0.05 -12.55 -0.42
CA ARG A 615 -0.47 -13.97 -0.23
C ARG A 615 -1.94 -14.19 -0.56
N VAL A 616 -2.83 -13.34 -0.01
CA VAL A 616 -4.26 -13.43 -0.33
C VAL A 616 -4.51 -13.16 -1.81
N ALA A 617 -3.82 -12.16 -2.39
CA ALA A 617 -3.99 -11.83 -3.80
C ALA A 617 -3.53 -12.93 -4.76
N GLN A 618 -2.54 -13.75 -4.38
CA GLN A 618 -2.06 -14.88 -5.18
C GLN A 618 -2.98 -16.09 -5.12
N MET A 619 -3.56 -16.38 -3.98
CA MET A 619 -4.24 -17.65 -3.71
C MET A 619 -5.71 -17.49 -3.30
N GLY A 620 -6.17 -16.29 -2.92
CA GLY A 620 -7.51 -16.06 -2.33
C GLY A 620 -8.68 -16.42 -3.24
N ARG A 621 -8.53 -16.31 -4.56
CA ARG A 621 -9.64 -16.51 -5.53
C ARG A 621 -10.34 -17.84 -5.37
N ALA A 622 -9.62 -18.96 -5.32
CA ALA A 622 -10.23 -20.28 -5.19
C ALA A 622 -10.80 -20.53 -3.78
N ALA A 623 -10.22 -19.90 -2.77
CA ALA A 623 -10.70 -19.97 -1.39
C ALA A 623 -11.90 -19.04 -1.10
N GLY A 624 -12.37 -18.24 -2.08
CA GLY A 624 -13.42 -17.24 -1.88
C GLY A 624 -13.02 -16.09 -0.95
N MET A 625 -11.74 -15.71 -0.97
CA MET A 625 -11.19 -14.61 -0.20
C MET A 625 -10.81 -13.46 -1.15
N HIS A 626 -11.41 -12.31 -0.98
CA HIS A 626 -11.27 -11.18 -1.90
C HIS A 626 -10.83 -9.91 -1.18
N LEU A 627 -10.03 -9.09 -1.88
CA LEU A 627 -9.52 -7.82 -1.36
C LEU A 627 -10.09 -6.66 -2.16
N VAL A 628 -10.64 -5.67 -1.47
CA VAL A 628 -10.98 -4.35 -1.99
C VAL A 628 -10.10 -3.35 -1.25
N ILE A 629 -9.07 -2.87 -1.93
CA ILE A 629 -8.03 -2.02 -1.32
C ILE A 629 -8.17 -0.62 -1.87
N ALA A 630 -8.45 0.35 -0.99
CA ALA A 630 -8.56 1.73 -1.38
C ALA A 630 -7.43 2.58 -0.77
N THR A 631 -7.03 3.66 -1.48
CA THR A 631 -6.07 4.64 -0.96
C THR A 631 -6.26 6.01 -1.62
N GLN A 632 -6.05 7.06 -0.84
CA GLN A 632 -6.01 8.46 -1.31
C GLN A 632 -4.58 8.91 -1.64
N ARG A 633 -3.56 8.09 -1.34
CA ARG A 633 -2.14 8.38 -1.58
C ARG A 633 -1.57 7.40 -2.61
N PRO A 634 -1.74 7.67 -3.91
CA PRO A 634 -1.26 6.79 -4.98
C PRO A 634 0.25 6.96 -5.21
N SER A 635 1.06 6.68 -4.21
CA SER A 635 2.52 6.71 -4.27
C SER A 635 3.12 5.31 -4.40
N SER A 636 4.36 5.18 -4.86
CA SER A 636 5.03 3.90 -5.11
C SER A 636 5.39 3.12 -3.84
N ASP A 637 5.44 3.79 -2.71
CA ASP A 637 5.66 3.24 -1.36
C ASP A 637 4.38 2.67 -0.75
N VAL A 638 3.21 3.13 -1.20
CA VAL A 638 1.89 2.59 -0.82
C VAL A 638 1.44 1.51 -1.81
N ILE A 639 1.45 1.81 -3.12
CA ILE A 639 1.08 0.86 -4.18
C ILE A 639 2.37 0.26 -4.75
N THR A 640 2.86 -0.79 -4.10
CA THR A 640 4.14 -1.41 -4.46
C THR A 640 4.06 -2.22 -5.75
N GLY A 641 5.23 -2.49 -6.34
CA GLY A 641 5.31 -3.34 -7.54
C GLY A 641 4.80 -4.76 -7.31
N LEU A 642 4.95 -5.31 -6.09
CA LEU A 642 4.46 -6.64 -5.72
C LEU A 642 2.92 -6.67 -5.65
N MET A 643 2.30 -5.67 -5.04
CA MET A 643 0.85 -5.54 -5.01
C MET A 643 0.27 -5.41 -6.42
N LYS A 644 0.87 -4.57 -7.27
CA LYS A 644 0.43 -4.39 -8.67
C LYS A 644 0.49 -5.65 -9.51
N ALA A 645 1.49 -6.50 -9.27
CA ALA A 645 1.63 -7.78 -9.98
C ALA A 645 0.52 -8.78 -9.60
N ASN A 646 0.00 -8.70 -8.38
CA ASN A 646 -0.98 -9.64 -7.84
C ASN A 646 -2.42 -9.10 -7.87
N ILE A 647 -2.61 -7.77 -7.98
CA ILE A 647 -3.93 -7.11 -8.07
C ILE A 647 -4.06 -6.44 -9.44
N PRO A 648 -4.48 -7.17 -10.46
CA PRO A 648 -4.55 -6.67 -11.84
C PRO A 648 -5.75 -5.77 -12.12
N SER A 649 -6.84 -5.90 -11.35
CA SER A 649 -8.05 -5.09 -11.54
C SER A 649 -7.94 -3.78 -10.76
N ARG A 650 -8.15 -2.66 -11.45
CA ARG A 650 -7.87 -1.34 -10.89
C ARG A 650 -8.94 -0.32 -11.26
N ILE A 651 -9.22 0.56 -10.32
CA ILE A 651 -10.09 1.72 -10.49
C ILE A 651 -9.28 2.96 -10.13
N ALA A 652 -9.09 3.86 -11.08
CA ALA A 652 -8.44 5.14 -10.83
C ALA A 652 -9.45 6.27 -10.95
N PHE A 653 -9.63 7.00 -9.88
CA PHE A 653 -10.31 8.29 -9.87
C PHE A 653 -9.35 9.41 -10.26
N ALA A 654 -9.83 10.65 -10.27
CA ALA A 654 -9.01 11.81 -10.57
C ALA A 654 -7.78 11.88 -9.64
N VAL A 655 -6.62 12.13 -10.23
CA VAL A 655 -5.33 12.28 -9.56
C VAL A 655 -4.65 13.57 -9.99
N ALA A 656 -3.67 14.05 -9.18
CA ALA A 656 -3.01 15.32 -9.43
C ALA A 656 -2.00 15.27 -10.60
N SER A 657 -1.42 14.10 -10.87
CA SER A 657 -0.34 13.99 -11.85
C SER A 657 -0.42 12.73 -12.72
N SER A 658 0.18 12.81 -13.91
CA SER A 658 0.34 11.64 -14.80
C SER A 658 1.23 10.55 -14.21
N LEU A 659 2.09 10.88 -13.24
CA LEU A 659 2.89 9.91 -12.50
C LEU A 659 2.00 9.04 -11.60
N GLU A 660 1.10 9.65 -10.87
CA GLU A 660 0.12 8.95 -10.02
C GLU A 660 -0.80 8.04 -10.84
N SER A 661 -1.27 8.54 -12.01
CA SER A 661 -2.03 7.71 -12.96
C SER A 661 -1.25 6.46 -13.37
N ARG A 662 0.07 6.59 -13.65
CA ARG A 662 0.93 5.43 -13.97
C ARG A 662 1.17 4.52 -12.77
N ILE A 663 1.23 5.05 -11.56
CA ILE A 663 1.37 4.22 -10.36
C ILE A 663 0.14 3.32 -10.21
N ILE A 664 -1.06 3.84 -10.48
CA ILE A 664 -2.31 3.07 -10.35
C ILE A 664 -2.52 2.14 -11.55
N LEU A 665 -2.53 2.71 -12.78
CA LEU A 665 -3.01 2.04 -14.00
C LEU A 665 -1.90 1.54 -14.93
N ASP A 666 -0.63 1.82 -14.63
CA ASP A 666 0.52 1.66 -15.56
C ASP A 666 0.39 2.51 -16.86
N THR A 667 -0.65 3.34 -16.95
CA THR A 667 -0.92 4.26 -18.08
C THR A 667 -1.31 5.64 -17.57
N THR A 668 -1.20 6.65 -18.43
CA THR A 668 -1.69 8.01 -18.17
C THR A 668 -3.17 8.13 -18.47
N GLY A 669 -3.83 9.14 -17.91
CA GLY A 669 -5.21 9.50 -18.23
C GLY A 669 -6.09 9.79 -17.02
N ALA A 670 -5.76 9.31 -15.82
CA ALA A 670 -6.52 9.62 -14.61
C ALA A 670 -6.33 11.09 -14.17
N GLU A 671 -5.23 11.73 -14.54
CA GLU A 671 -5.00 13.17 -14.36
C GLU A 671 -5.90 14.08 -15.23
N LYS A 672 -6.60 13.52 -16.20
CA LYS A 672 -7.54 14.22 -17.08
C LYS A 672 -9.02 13.96 -16.71
N LEU A 673 -9.27 13.32 -15.56
CA LEU A 673 -10.61 13.06 -15.06
C LEU A 673 -11.18 14.32 -14.35
N VAL A 674 -12.52 14.44 -14.40
CA VAL A 674 -13.23 15.61 -13.87
C VAL A 674 -13.34 15.57 -12.34
N GLY A 675 -13.22 14.40 -11.73
CA GLY A 675 -13.54 14.16 -10.31
C GLY A 675 -15.02 13.86 -10.09
N LYS A 676 -15.50 13.91 -8.85
CA LYS A 676 -16.91 13.65 -8.47
C LYS A 676 -17.44 12.31 -9.01
N GLY A 677 -16.63 11.25 -8.91
CA GLY A 677 -17.00 9.92 -9.34
C GLY A 677 -16.59 9.55 -10.77
N ASP A 678 -15.98 10.47 -11.53
CA ASP A 678 -15.42 10.16 -12.83
C ASP A 678 -14.15 9.32 -12.66
N MET A 679 -14.10 8.15 -13.28
CA MET A 679 -13.04 7.17 -13.08
C MET A 679 -12.63 6.44 -14.35
N LEU A 680 -11.44 5.85 -14.30
CA LEU A 680 -10.97 4.86 -15.27
C LEU A 680 -11.04 3.46 -14.64
N TYR A 681 -11.89 2.62 -15.18
CA TYR A 681 -12.10 1.24 -14.76
C TYR A 681 -11.30 0.28 -15.65
N ALA A 682 -10.37 -0.45 -15.06
CA ALA A 682 -9.47 -1.41 -15.70
C ALA A 682 -9.65 -2.81 -15.08
N PRO A 683 -10.68 -3.56 -15.46
CA PRO A 683 -10.87 -4.93 -14.98
C PRO A 683 -9.82 -5.87 -15.57
N LEU A 684 -9.57 -7.00 -14.89
CA LEU A 684 -8.69 -8.07 -15.36
C LEU A 684 -9.06 -8.51 -16.79
N GLY A 685 -8.09 -8.51 -17.69
CA GLY A 685 -8.27 -8.89 -19.09
C GLY A 685 -8.72 -7.75 -20.02
N ALA A 686 -9.02 -6.56 -19.52
CA ALA A 686 -9.28 -5.39 -20.33
C ALA A 686 -7.95 -4.85 -20.90
N GLY A 687 -7.85 -4.71 -22.22
CA GLY A 687 -6.64 -4.18 -22.86
C GLY A 687 -6.40 -2.69 -22.59
N LYS A 688 -7.47 -1.93 -22.32
CA LYS A 688 -7.43 -0.49 -22.00
C LYS A 688 -8.48 -0.14 -20.95
N PRO A 689 -8.18 0.82 -20.05
CA PRO A 689 -9.18 1.31 -19.09
C PRO A 689 -10.39 1.94 -19.79
N THR A 690 -11.58 1.64 -19.29
CA THR A 690 -12.84 2.26 -19.75
C THR A 690 -13.18 3.42 -18.81
N ARG A 691 -13.60 4.57 -19.37
CA ARG A 691 -14.08 5.70 -18.56
C ARG A 691 -15.51 5.45 -18.15
N VAL A 692 -15.76 5.58 -16.86
CA VAL A 692 -17.06 5.31 -16.21
C VAL A 692 -17.35 6.45 -15.25
N GLN A 693 -18.58 6.95 -15.27
CA GLN A 693 -19.11 7.78 -14.19
C GLN A 693 -19.61 6.84 -13.10
N GLY A 694 -18.96 6.87 -11.94
CA GLY A 694 -19.28 6.02 -10.79
C GLY A 694 -20.65 6.31 -10.21
N CYS A 695 -21.23 5.29 -9.58
CA CYS A 695 -22.46 5.43 -8.84
C CYS A 695 -22.32 6.46 -7.72
N PHE A 696 -23.34 7.26 -7.53
CA PHE A 696 -23.47 8.21 -6.44
C PHE A 696 -24.51 7.69 -5.43
N ILE A 697 -24.11 7.65 -4.17
CA ILE A 697 -24.95 7.33 -3.02
C ILE A 697 -24.69 8.39 -1.93
N THR A 698 -25.75 8.85 -1.28
CA THR A 698 -25.65 9.84 -0.21
C THR A 698 -25.45 9.17 1.15
N PRO A 699 -24.88 9.86 2.16
CA PRO A 699 -24.79 9.33 3.52
C PRO A 699 -26.14 8.93 4.10
N GLU A 700 -27.20 9.69 3.81
CA GLU A 700 -28.56 9.41 4.27
C GLU A 700 -29.14 8.12 3.65
N GLU A 701 -28.81 7.83 2.36
CA GLU A 701 -29.17 6.57 1.72
C GLU A 701 -28.46 5.39 2.39
N ILE A 702 -27.16 5.57 2.71
CA ILE A 702 -26.38 4.53 3.42
C ILE A 702 -26.98 4.25 4.78
N GLU A 703 -27.32 5.29 5.55
CA GLU A 703 -27.92 5.15 6.88
C GLU A 703 -29.28 4.45 6.81
N ARG A 704 -30.13 4.76 5.82
CA ARG A 704 -31.44 4.09 5.61
C ARG A 704 -31.23 2.59 5.31
N VAL A 705 -30.31 2.26 4.40
CA VAL A 705 -30.05 0.86 4.01
C VAL A 705 -29.44 0.09 5.18
N VAL A 706 -28.41 0.65 5.82
CA VAL A 706 -27.75 0.02 6.98
C VAL A 706 -28.72 -0.15 8.14
N GLY A 707 -29.57 0.87 8.40
CA GLY A 707 -30.62 0.80 9.43
C GLY A 707 -31.57 -0.36 9.18
N PHE A 708 -32.03 -0.52 7.93
CA PHE A 708 -32.87 -1.66 7.56
C PHE A 708 -32.16 -3.00 7.74
N VAL A 709 -30.91 -3.12 7.23
CA VAL A 709 -30.15 -4.38 7.33
C VAL A 709 -29.92 -4.81 8.78
N LYS A 710 -29.72 -3.85 9.70
CA LYS A 710 -29.58 -4.13 11.15
C LYS A 710 -30.87 -4.62 11.80
N THR A 711 -32.05 -4.33 11.23
CA THR A 711 -33.33 -4.89 11.73
C THR A 711 -33.59 -6.32 11.27
N THR A 712 -32.87 -6.80 10.24
CA THR A 712 -33.06 -8.15 9.66
C THR A 712 -32.15 -9.22 10.29
N GLY A 713 -31.29 -8.85 11.21
CA GLY A 713 -30.42 -9.78 11.93
C GLY A 713 -29.36 -9.04 12.75
N GLU A 714 -29.01 -9.59 13.90
CA GLU A 714 -27.93 -9.09 14.73
C GLU A 714 -26.55 -9.52 14.19
N ALA A 715 -25.53 -8.70 14.44
CA ALA A 715 -24.15 -9.01 14.05
C ALA A 715 -23.56 -10.08 14.97
N GLU A 716 -23.43 -11.29 14.47
CA GLU A 716 -22.68 -12.36 15.14
C GLU A 716 -21.18 -12.20 14.91
N TYR A 717 -20.51 -11.51 15.80
CA TYR A 717 -19.07 -11.37 15.74
C TYR A 717 -18.35 -12.65 16.15
N SER A 718 -17.44 -13.12 15.32
CA SER A 718 -16.63 -14.30 15.59
C SER A 718 -15.58 -14.04 16.68
N ARG A 719 -15.77 -14.57 17.87
CA ARG A 719 -14.79 -14.49 18.99
C ARG A 719 -13.46 -15.13 18.59
N GLU A 720 -13.50 -16.26 17.89
CA GLU A 720 -12.28 -16.93 17.40
C GLU A 720 -11.40 -16.02 16.54
N VAL A 721 -12.02 -15.23 15.66
CA VAL A 721 -11.31 -14.26 14.80
C VAL A 721 -10.70 -13.14 15.64
N MET A 722 -11.45 -12.59 16.60
CA MET A 722 -10.98 -11.52 17.48
C MET A 722 -9.82 -11.98 18.36
N ASP A 723 -9.91 -13.17 18.95
CA ASP A 723 -8.86 -13.74 19.80
C ASP A 723 -7.57 -13.99 19.01
N LYS A 724 -7.67 -14.52 17.79
CA LYS A 724 -6.50 -14.72 16.91
C LYS A 724 -5.83 -13.40 16.49
N ILE A 725 -6.63 -12.36 16.23
CA ILE A 725 -6.09 -11.02 15.93
C ILE A 725 -5.35 -10.45 17.13
N GLU A 726 -5.92 -10.60 18.35
CA GLU A 726 -5.27 -10.14 19.58
C GLU A 726 -4.00 -10.93 19.92
N GLN A 727 -4.00 -12.23 19.68
CA GLN A 727 -2.81 -13.07 19.85
C GLN A 727 -1.70 -12.63 18.90
N ALA A 728 -2.01 -12.42 17.62
CA ALA A 728 -1.05 -11.93 16.63
C ALA A 728 -0.44 -10.56 16.99
N VAL A 729 -1.20 -9.68 17.64
CA VAL A 729 -0.71 -8.39 18.15
C VAL A 729 0.18 -8.59 19.38
N LYS A 730 -0.23 -9.42 20.33
CA LYS A 730 0.51 -9.69 21.58
C LYS A 730 1.84 -10.41 21.34
N GLU A 731 1.89 -11.34 20.39
CA GLU A 731 3.14 -12.04 20.01
C GLU A 731 4.18 -11.06 19.43
N LYS A 732 3.73 -10.07 18.68
CA LYS A 732 4.60 -9.01 18.13
C LYS A 732 5.10 -8.04 19.19
N GLU A 733 4.29 -7.70 20.17
CA GLU A 733 4.71 -6.82 21.28
C GLU A 733 5.75 -7.50 22.18
N LYS A 734 5.65 -8.83 22.36
CA LYS A 734 6.66 -9.62 23.06
C LYS A 734 7.93 -9.88 22.24
N GLY A 735 7.84 -9.86 20.88
CA GLY A 735 8.94 -10.11 19.95
C GLY A 735 9.70 -8.86 19.50
N GLY A 736 9.46 -7.68 20.07
CA GLY A 736 10.12 -6.40 19.73
C GLY A 736 11.63 -6.30 19.99
N GLY A 737 12.33 -7.41 20.03
CA GLY A 737 13.78 -7.56 20.14
C GLY A 737 14.33 -8.57 19.12
N GLY A 738 14.36 -8.21 17.85
CA GLY A 738 15.26 -8.81 16.84
C GLY A 738 14.84 -10.08 16.13
N LYS A 739 14.60 -9.93 14.81
CA LYS A 739 14.90 -10.83 13.67
C LYS A 739 13.91 -11.92 13.21
N THR A 740 13.41 -11.62 11.99
CA THR A 740 13.31 -12.47 10.77
C THR A 740 12.60 -13.80 10.81
N SER A 741 11.50 -13.79 10.01
CA SER A 741 10.98 -14.89 9.15
C SER A 741 11.35 -16.31 9.50
N ALA A 742 10.38 -17.06 10.00
CA ALA A 742 10.31 -18.50 9.86
C ALA A 742 8.85 -18.92 9.62
N GLU A 743 8.66 -19.86 8.73
CA GLU A 743 7.42 -20.56 8.42
C GLU A 743 6.72 -21.03 9.71
N PRO A 744 5.37 -21.07 9.75
CA PRO A 744 4.67 -21.65 10.88
C PRO A 744 4.84 -23.17 10.86
N ALA A 745 5.78 -23.68 11.67
CA ALA A 745 5.73 -25.05 12.12
C ALA A 745 4.82 -25.08 13.34
N GLU A 746 3.91 -26.02 13.34
CA GLU A 746 2.98 -26.37 14.40
C GLU A 746 3.65 -26.37 15.77
N ALA A 747 2.99 -25.75 16.77
CA ALA A 747 3.39 -25.85 18.15
C ALA A 747 3.19 -27.29 18.64
N GLN A 748 4.25 -28.07 18.61
CA GLN A 748 4.35 -29.25 19.43
C GLN A 748 5.00 -28.82 20.75
N GLU A 749 4.29 -28.98 21.84
CA GLU A 749 4.77 -28.81 23.23
C GLU A 749 5.84 -29.83 23.65
N ASP A 750 6.24 -30.75 22.76
CA ASP A 750 7.34 -31.65 22.97
C ASP A 750 8.60 -31.17 22.25
N GLY A 751 9.74 -31.09 22.99
CA GLY A 751 11.01 -30.50 22.53
C GLY A 751 11.50 -31.12 21.22
N ASP A 752 12.30 -30.34 20.46
CA ASP A 752 12.88 -30.74 19.18
C ASP A 752 13.43 -32.18 19.22
N GLU A 753 13.00 -33.05 18.32
CA GLU A 753 13.40 -34.46 18.23
C GLU A 753 14.94 -34.65 18.24
N LEU A 754 15.70 -33.65 17.83
CA LEU A 754 17.15 -33.66 17.82
C LEU A 754 17.79 -33.17 19.13
N LEU A 755 16.99 -32.76 20.13
CA LEU A 755 17.52 -32.25 21.39
C LEU A 755 18.38 -33.33 22.14
N PRO A 756 17.98 -34.61 22.24
CA PRO A 756 18.81 -35.61 22.86
C PRO A 756 20.16 -35.79 22.15
N ALA A 757 20.14 -35.85 20.84
CA ALA A 757 21.37 -35.99 20.03
C ALA A 757 22.26 -34.72 20.15
N ALA A 758 21.67 -33.54 20.27
CA ALA A 758 22.40 -32.30 20.48
C ALA A 758 23.06 -32.23 21.86
N VAL A 759 22.39 -32.72 22.90
CA VAL A 759 22.94 -32.84 24.26
C VAL A 759 24.10 -33.84 24.31
N GLU A 760 23.99 -35.00 23.64
CA GLU A 760 25.10 -35.96 23.53
C GLU A 760 26.36 -35.38 22.88
N VAL A 761 26.16 -34.63 21.78
CA VAL A 761 27.28 -33.95 21.11
C VAL A 761 27.91 -32.88 22.01
N VAL A 762 27.12 -32.14 22.81
CA VAL A 762 27.66 -31.17 23.77
C VAL A 762 28.39 -31.85 24.93
N LEU A 763 27.87 -32.96 25.44
CA LEU A 763 28.50 -33.76 26.49
C LEU A 763 29.82 -34.44 26.01
N GLU A 764 29.87 -34.85 24.74
CA GLU A 764 31.06 -35.44 24.13
C GLU A 764 32.17 -34.42 23.91
N THR A 765 31.81 -33.22 23.51
CA THR A 765 32.77 -32.15 23.17
C THR A 765 33.10 -31.24 24.34
N GLY A 766 32.38 -31.31 25.45
CA GLY A 766 32.59 -30.45 26.64
C GLY A 766 32.28 -28.97 26.45
N GLN A 767 31.68 -28.58 25.32
CA GLN A 767 31.39 -27.17 24.97
C GLN A 767 30.09 -27.04 24.22
N ALA A 768 29.22 -26.11 24.62
CA ALA A 768 28.00 -25.80 23.93
C ALA A 768 28.19 -24.58 22.99
N SER A 769 28.29 -24.83 21.70
CA SER A 769 28.43 -23.80 20.67
C SER A 769 27.48 -24.05 19.51
N VAL A 770 26.71 -23.01 19.12
CA VAL A 770 25.78 -23.07 17.95
C VAL A 770 26.53 -23.53 16.69
N SER A 771 27.72 -23.01 16.44
CA SER A 771 28.55 -23.37 15.26
C SER A 771 29.04 -24.81 15.27
N MET A 772 29.21 -25.40 16.44
CA MET A 772 29.62 -26.80 16.61
C MET A 772 28.45 -27.74 16.32
N LEU A 773 27.25 -27.42 16.86
CA LEU A 773 26.03 -28.18 16.59
C LEU A 773 25.62 -28.14 15.12
N GLN A 774 25.78 -26.98 14.48
CA GLN A 774 25.54 -26.85 13.03
C GLN A 774 26.42 -27.84 12.21
N ARG A 775 27.70 -27.94 12.56
CA ARG A 775 28.64 -28.79 11.84
C ARG A 775 28.44 -30.27 12.11
N ARG A 776 28.18 -30.64 13.35
CA ARG A 776 28.03 -32.06 13.77
C ARG A 776 26.68 -32.62 13.33
N LEU A 777 25.58 -31.87 13.51
CA LEU A 777 24.23 -32.34 13.24
C LEU A 777 23.71 -31.88 11.86
N LYS A 778 24.52 -31.13 11.08
CA LYS A 778 24.17 -30.58 9.76
C LYS A 778 22.90 -29.73 9.78
N LEU A 779 22.71 -28.90 10.81
CA LEU A 779 21.55 -28.08 11.05
C LEU A 779 21.74 -26.65 10.53
N GLY A 780 20.62 -25.96 10.24
CA GLY A 780 20.62 -24.50 10.03
C GLY A 780 20.91 -23.73 11.32
N TYR A 781 21.44 -22.51 11.22
CA TYR A 781 21.82 -21.67 12.37
C TYR A 781 20.67 -21.49 13.36
N SER A 782 19.44 -21.18 12.87
CA SER A 782 18.27 -20.93 13.71
C SER A 782 17.82 -22.16 14.52
N ARG A 783 17.92 -23.37 13.95
CA ARG A 783 17.57 -24.60 14.66
C ARG A 783 18.63 -24.98 15.69
N ALA A 784 19.91 -24.80 15.35
CA ALA A 784 21.02 -25.04 16.28
C ALA A 784 21.01 -24.04 17.46
N ALA A 785 20.63 -22.77 17.23
CA ALA A 785 20.46 -21.77 18.28
C ALA A 785 19.30 -22.15 19.22
N ARG A 786 18.13 -22.53 18.67
CA ARG A 786 16.99 -23.00 19.48
C ARG A 786 17.31 -24.21 20.34
N LEU A 787 18.07 -25.18 19.83
CA LEU A 787 18.51 -26.32 20.60
C LEU A 787 19.40 -25.93 21.78
N VAL A 788 20.30 -24.94 21.58
CA VAL A 788 21.14 -24.41 22.67
C VAL A 788 20.30 -23.66 23.71
N ASP A 789 19.28 -22.91 23.27
CA ASP A 789 18.37 -22.20 24.18
C ASP A 789 17.47 -23.17 24.97
N GLN A 790 16.95 -24.23 24.33
CA GLN A 790 16.24 -25.31 25.03
C GLN A 790 17.13 -26.08 26.03
N MET A 791 18.43 -26.22 25.76
CA MET A 791 19.36 -26.78 26.73
C MET A 791 19.59 -25.83 27.93
N GLU A 792 19.59 -24.52 27.73
CA GLU A 792 19.65 -23.52 28.80
C GLU A 792 18.39 -23.57 29.66
N GLU A 793 17.19 -23.55 29.06
CA GLU A 793 15.92 -23.65 29.77
C GLU A 793 15.81 -24.93 30.65
N ARG A 794 16.41 -26.02 30.18
CA ARG A 794 16.45 -27.29 30.91
C ARG A 794 17.64 -27.43 31.89
N GLY A 795 18.44 -26.36 32.05
CA GLY A 795 19.58 -26.32 32.95
C GLY A 795 20.74 -27.25 32.58
N ILE A 796 20.85 -27.60 31.26
CA ILE A 796 21.93 -28.47 30.73
C ILE A 796 23.19 -27.65 30.49
N VAL A 797 23.01 -26.40 30.01
CA VAL A 797 24.08 -25.44 29.71
C VAL A 797 23.83 -24.12 30.44
N GLY A 798 24.88 -23.38 30.70
CA GLY A 798 24.83 -22.06 31.34
C GLY A 798 24.32 -20.95 30.41
N PRO A 799 24.08 -19.74 30.98
CA PRO A 799 23.57 -18.61 30.23
C PRO A 799 24.56 -18.09 29.20
N PHE A 800 24.03 -17.32 28.25
CA PHE A 800 24.80 -16.76 27.14
C PHE A 800 25.87 -15.74 27.63
N GLU A 801 27.15 -16.06 27.40
CA GLU A 801 28.32 -15.22 27.76
C GLU A 801 28.97 -14.54 26.53
N GLY A 802 28.19 -14.10 25.57
CA GLY A 802 28.72 -13.42 24.36
C GLY A 802 29.35 -14.39 23.35
N SER A 803 30.59 -14.14 22.92
CA SER A 803 31.27 -14.97 21.90
C SER A 803 31.90 -16.26 22.39
N LYS A 804 31.86 -16.53 23.69
CA LYS A 804 32.40 -17.78 24.27
C LYS A 804 31.38 -18.90 24.19
N PRO A 805 31.84 -20.19 24.05
CA PRO A 805 30.96 -21.33 24.19
C PRO A 805 30.33 -21.38 25.60
N ARG A 806 29.03 -21.71 25.69
CA ARG A 806 28.34 -21.81 26.99
C ARG A 806 28.91 -22.95 27.81
N GLN A 807 28.97 -22.76 29.13
CA GLN A 807 29.49 -23.77 30.05
C GLN A 807 28.48 -24.91 30.21
N LEU A 808 29.01 -26.14 30.39
CA LEU A 808 28.21 -27.33 30.65
C LEU A 808 27.90 -27.42 32.15
N LEU A 809 26.62 -27.59 32.51
CA LEU A 809 26.16 -27.62 33.93
C LEU A 809 25.84 -29.04 34.39
N ILE A 810 25.74 -30.04 33.48
CA ILE A 810 25.44 -31.43 33.85
C ILE A 810 26.47 -32.39 33.27
N ASP A 811 26.70 -33.51 33.98
CA ASP A 811 27.54 -34.62 33.52
C ASP A 811 26.72 -35.69 32.79
N LYS A 812 27.43 -36.56 32.06
CA LYS A 812 26.84 -37.68 31.30
C LYS A 812 25.97 -38.60 32.14
N ALA A 813 26.37 -38.83 33.41
CA ALA A 813 25.60 -39.64 34.37
C ALA A 813 24.25 -39.01 34.71
N LYS A 814 24.22 -37.70 34.97
CA LYS A 814 23.01 -36.99 35.28
C LYS A 814 22.06 -36.84 34.10
N TRP A 815 22.59 -36.80 32.89
CA TRP A 815 21.77 -36.82 31.67
C TRP A 815 21.07 -38.17 31.47
N GLN A 816 21.78 -39.27 31.69
CA GLN A 816 21.20 -40.63 31.64
C GLN A 816 20.10 -40.85 32.68
N GLU A 817 20.27 -40.31 33.88
CA GLU A 817 19.24 -40.31 34.94
C GLU A 817 17.98 -39.55 34.52
N LEU A 818 18.13 -38.38 33.91
CA LEU A 818 17.03 -37.56 33.36
C LEU A 818 16.30 -38.26 32.18
N GLN A 819 17.01 -39.05 31.40
CA GLN A 819 16.38 -39.84 30.33
C GLN A 819 15.61 -41.04 30.85
N MET A 820 16.16 -41.74 31.92
CA MET A 820 15.48 -42.87 32.54
C MET A 820 14.21 -42.43 33.29
N SER A 821 14.17 -41.24 33.87
CA SER A 821 12.97 -40.70 34.54
C SER A 821 11.84 -40.30 33.60
N LYS A 822 12.10 -40.19 32.28
CA LYS A 822 11.12 -39.88 31.22
C LYS A 822 10.59 -41.09 30.46
N GLN A 823 11.13 -42.28 30.69
CA GLN A 823 10.49 -43.47 30.11
C GLN A 823 9.22 -43.79 30.86
N PRO A 824 8.06 -43.91 30.24
CA PRO A 824 6.85 -44.36 30.89
C PRO A 824 7.11 -45.77 31.40
N GLN A 825 6.84 -46.00 32.69
CA GLN A 825 6.83 -47.36 33.24
C GLN A 825 5.80 -48.19 32.46
N PRO A 826 6.13 -49.42 32.03
CA PRO A 826 5.16 -50.29 31.37
C PRO A 826 3.98 -50.47 32.35
N GLU A 827 2.76 -50.15 31.90
CA GLU A 827 1.55 -50.50 32.63
C GLU A 827 1.51 -52.02 32.79
N PRO A 828 1.20 -52.55 34.01
CA PRO A 828 1.01 -53.97 34.18
C PRO A 828 -0.11 -54.48 33.30
N GLU A 829 0.15 -55.47 32.45
CA GLU A 829 -0.86 -56.17 31.66
C GLU A 829 -1.90 -56.77 32.59
N ILE A 830 -3.12 -56.23 32.56
CA ILE A 830 -4.26 -56.76 33.27
C ILE A 830 -4.78 -57.93 32.41
N ASP A 831 -4.48 -59.14 32.91
CA ASP A 831 -5.08 -60.39 32.39
C ASP A 831 -6.61 -60.41 32.59
N ARG A 832 -7.37 -60.28 31.53
CA ARG A 832 -8.85 -60.23 31.53
C ARG A 832 -9.53 -61.57 31.69
N SER A 833 -8.85 -62.60 32.24
CA SER A 833 -9.42 -63.92 32.43
C SER A 833 -9.90 -64.20 33.87
N GLY A 834 -9.82 -63.23 34.82
CA GLY A 834 -10.25 -63.44 36.20
C GLY A 834 -11.66 -62.90 36.48
N SER A 835 -12.48 -63.77 37.04
CA SER A 835 -13.89 -63.56 37.45
C SER A 835 -14.02 -62.49 38.57
N ILE A 836 -15.05 -61.61 38.48
CA ILE A 836 -15.44 -60.51 39.36
C ILE A 836 -15.59 -60.88 40.84
N ARG A 837 -15.35 -62.10 41.23
CA ARG A 837 -15.52 -62.57 42.63
C ARG A 837 -14.32 -62.31 43.54
N ASP A 838 -13.12 -62.21 43.04
CA ASP A 838 -11.89 -62.13 43.85
C ASP A 838 -11.52 -60.71 44.31
N VAL A 839 -12.23 -59.66 43.86
CA VAL A 839 -11.95 -58.27 44.22
C VAL A 839 -12.63 -57.87 45.54
N PHE A 840 -13.60 -58.61 46.05
CA PHE A 840 -14.29 -58.28 47.30
C PHE A 840 -13.73 -58.92 48.56
N GLU A 841 -12.93 -60.01 48.47
CA GLU A 841 -12.34 -60.63 49.64
C GLU A 841 -11.05 -60.04 50.16
N SER A 842 -10.43 -59.11 49.46
CA SER A 842 -9.18 -58.46 49.85
C SER A 842 -9.34 -57.17 50.65
N ARG A 843 -10.61 -56.77 50.95
CA ARG A 843 -10.87 -55.48 51.62
C ARG A 843 -11.16 -55.63 53.13
N ASP A 844 -11.33 -56.84 53.64
CA ASP A 844 -11.60 -57.12 55.06
C ASP A 844 -10.39 -57.60 55.89
N ALA A 845 -9.17 -57.47 55.38
CA ALA A 845 -7.95 -57.88 56.07
C ALA A 845 -7.01 -56.73 56.45
N LEU A 846 -7.55 -55.48 56.52
CA LEU A 846 -6.82 -54.30 56.95
C LEU A 846 -7.79 -53.39 57.75
N GLU A 847 -8.32 -53.93 58.89
CA GLU A 847 -8.63 -53.25 60.10
C GLU A 847 -7.90 -53.89 61.28
#